data_ba8c7960251ba3d2a55822afdf542984
#
_entry.id   ba8c7960251ba3d2a55822afdf542984
#
_cell.length_a   1.000
_cell.length_b   1.000
_cell.length_c   1.000
_cell.angle_alpha   90.00
_cell.angle_beta   90.00
_cell.angle_gamma   90.00
#
_symmetry.space_group_name_H-M   'P 1'
#
loop_
_entity.id
_entity.type
_entity.pdbx_description
1 polymer ?
#
loop_
_entity_poly.entity_id
_entity_poly.type
_entity_poly.pdbx_seq_one_letter_code
_entity_poly.pdbx_strand_id
1 'polypeptide(L)'
;MHHLRFRQVHLDFHTSGLIPGIGTSFNKRQFQEALKVGHVNSITIFSKCHHGYSYHPTKVGRVHPHLKFDLLARQIDACREIGVRCPIYLSAGLDELAAFANPTWVVKKKDGTTYKPLEVEWFVRLLRFNSPYLDYLCDQIREVVERWPDNDGIFLDIIGAHRDYSDDALKEMKKLGYNPENDADVQRYAEAVLYRYFRATTAAAQSVRKDTPVFHNSGHISMGARKALAFNTHLELESLPTGGWGYDHFPMSARYAITQKWDFMGMTGKFHNTWGEFGGFKRPAALRYECGAMLAYGAKCSVGDQLHPNGEMNLDTYRLIGAAYAEVERKEPWCDHVKPVARIALVSCEQNQDRWRGGHAHSVVADEGVGRMLLELHQPFVVLDEHAAWSGFDLVVLPDSYVMTPANLAKAKTFLAAGGRIIAAGSALLDEKSEKFAVDPGAKLLGRSTNDPDYLMATALTPEVAVQSAIVIPGGCYEIEPTTARVLAERRASYFNRTWEHYCSHQHAPDAPRRVSPAAVLGKQIAYFAHNLFSAYRTYGQPLYRDFFAAALRHLLGGALPVETNLPSTGRINVLEQKAERRYVAHLLFAVTSNRGMFRGQNVEIIEDLVPLRDTRVRLRLPRTVKSVRLVPDGGALPFTAHADGVEFTVPGFTAHQMVELGY
;
A
#
# COMPACT_ATOMS: atom_id res chain seq x y z
N MET A 1 -22.12 -0.54 -7.20
CA MET A 1 -20.73 -0.21 -6.85
C MET A 1 -20.67 1.29 -6.63
N HIS A 2 -20.08 1.75 -5.54
CA HIS A 2 -19.95 3.19 -5.29
C HIS A 2 -18.83 3.76 -6.17
N HIS A 3 -19.13 4.84 -6.88
CA HIS A 3 -18.16 5.56 -7.71
C HIS A 3 -17.61 6.76 -6.95
N LEU A 4 -16.32 6.77 -6.72
CA LEU A 4 -15.58 7.85 -6.10
C LEU A 4 -15.40 9.02 -7.07
N ARG A 5 -15.20 10.21 -6.54
CA ARG A 5 -14.71 11.37 -7.30
C ARG A 5 -13.19 11.41 -7.27
N PHE A 6 -12.59 12.07 -8.27
CA PHE A 6 -11.14 12.04 -8.47
C PHE A 6 -10.34 12.90 -7.50
N ARG A 7 -10.93 13.96 -6.95
CA ARG A 7 -10.19 15.00 -6.23
C ARG A 7 -10.81 15.23 -4.85
N GLN A 8 -10.51 14.31 -3.92
CA GLN A 8 -10.98 14.37 -2.53
C GLN A 8 -9.97 15.09 -1.64
N VAL A 9 -10.46 15.79 -0.64
CA VAL A 9 -9.71 16.22 0.54
C VAL A 9 -10.25 15.47 1.76
N HIS A 10 -9.36 14.97 2.61
CA HIS A 10 -9.72 14.50 3.94
C HIS A 10 -9.42 15.64 4.92
N LEU A 11 -10.47 16.35 5.36
CA LEU A 11 -10.33 17.53 6.22
C LEU A 11 -10.36 17.11 7.69
N ASP A 12 -9.18 16.81 8.21
CA ASP A 12 -8.99 16.38 9.60
C ASP A 12 -9.38 17.48 10.59
N PHE A 13 -10.09 17.10 11.67
CA PHE A 13 -10.56 18.07 12.67
C PHE A 13 -10.65 17.44 14.07
N HIS A 14 -9.50 17.26 14.71
CA HIS A 14 -9.39 16.78 16.08
C HIS A 14 -9.09 17.93 17.04
N THR A 15 -10.06 18.34 17.84
CA THR A 15 -9.91 19.50 18.71
C THR A 15 -10.05 19.14 20.20
N SER A 16 -9.07 19.55 21.01
CA SER A 16 -9.12 19.40 22.45
C SER A 16 -10.18 20.32 23.06
N GLY A 17 -10.87 19.84 24.10
CA GLY A 17 -11.80 20.66 24.89
C GLY A 17 -11.17 21.88 25.58
N LEU A 18 -9.83 22.00 25.56
CA LEU A 18 -9.08 23.15 26.06
C LEU A 18 -8.94 24.29 25.03
N ILE A 19 -9.26 24.03 23.78
CA ILE A 19 -9.13 25.04 22.70
C ILE A 19 -10.42 25.86 22.64
N PRO A 20 -10.37 27.17 22.91
CA PRO A 20 -11.54 28.04 22.81
C PRO A 20 -11.87 28.39 21.35
N GLY A 21 -13.07 28.90 21.13
CA GLY A 21 -13.44 29.53 19.86
C GLY A 21 -13.55 28.57 18.67
N ILE A 22 -13.95 27.32 18.91
CA ILE A 22 -14.13 26.33 17.85
C ILE A 22 -15.13 26.83 16.79
N GLY A 23 -14.67 26.88 15.54
CA GLY A 23 -15.48 27.27 14.39
C GLY A 23 -15.82 28.76 14.31
N THR A 24 -15.34 29.62 15.23
CA THR A 24 -15.74 31.03 15.29
C THR A 24 -15.41 31.86 14.05
N SER A 25 -14.39 31.46 13.28
CA SER A 25 -14.00 32.09 12.02
C SER A 25 -14.55 31.35 10.78
N PHE A 26 -15.41 30.33 10.98
CA PHE A 26 -16.01 29.64 9.84
C PHE A 26 -16.83 30.62 8.99
N ASN A 27 -16.47 30.72 7.72
CA ASN A 27 -17.19 31.53 6.73
C ASN A 27 -17.49 30.67 5.50
N LYS A 28 -18.78 30.52 5.17
CA LYS A 28 -19.23 29.70 4.06
C LYS A 28 -18.57 30.08 2.73
N ARG A 29 -18.46 31.37 2.42
CA ARG A 29 -17.86 31.86 1.16
C ARG A 29 -16.37 31.53 1.11
N GLN A 30 -15.65 31.75 2.21
CA GLN A 30 -14.21 31.45 2.32
C GLN A 30 -13.97 29.92 2.21
N PHE A 31 -14.83 29.10 2.84
CA PHE A 31 -14.79 27.65 2.73
C PHE A 31 -15.00 27.19 1.27
N GLN A 32 -16.04 27.72 0.58
CA GLN A 32 -16.29 27.41 -0.82
C GLN A 32 -15.18 27.90 -1.76
N GLU A 33 -14.60 29.07 -1.47
CA GLU A 33 -13.47 29.62 -2.23
C GLU A 33 -12.24 28.71 -2.12
N ALA A 34 -11.91 28.25 -0.91
CA ALA A 34 -10.81 27.32 -0.70
C ALA A 34 -11.01 26.02 -1.53
N LEU A 35 -12.22 25.44 -1.52
CA LEU A 35 -12.52 24.24 -2.31
C LEU A 35 -12.36 24.49 -3.82
N LYS A 36 -12.78 25.65 -4.32
CA LYS A 36 -12.62 26.02 -5.74
C LYS A 36 -11.15 26.22 -6.10
N VAL A 37 -10.39 26.95 -5.29
CA VAL A 37 -8.94 27.13 -5.47
C VAL A 37 -8.21 25.80 -5.46
N GLY A 38 -8.65 24.86 -4.60
CA GLY A 38 -8.11 23.51 -4.51
C GLY A 38 -8.56 22.56 -5.61
N HIS A 39 -9.44 22.95 -6.53
CA HIS A 39 -10.08 22.08 -7.52
C HIS A 39 -10.78 20.86 -6.89
N VAL A 40 -11.27 20.98 -5.65
CA VAL A 40 -11.83 19.89 -4.86
C VAL A 40 -13.24 19.55 -5.33
N ASN A 41 -13.55 18.26 -5.52
CA ASN A 41 -14.91 17.81 -5.88
C ASN A 41 -15.51 16.80 -4.87
N SER A 42 -14.72 16.42 -3.82
CA SER A 42 -15.19 15.65 -2.67
C SER A 42 -14.37 16.07 -1.43
N ILE A 43 -15.01 16.14 -0.24
CA ILE A 43 -14.32 16.47 1.00
C ILE A 43 -14.91 15.71 2.17
N THR A 44 -14.10 14.94 2.89
CA THR A 44 -14.52 14.27 4.14
C THR A 44 -14.49 15.28 5.28
N ILE A 45 -15.60 15.40 6.01
CA ILE A 45 -15.76 16.33 7.14
C ILE A 45 -16.23 15.60 8.41
N PHE A 46 -16.02 16.21 9.56
CA PHE A 46 -16.09 15.53 10.85
C PHE A 46 -17.41 15.73 11.58
N SER A 47 -18.06 14.62 11.91
CA SER A 47 -19.13 14.57 12.91
C SER A 47 -18.55 14.43 14.32
N LYS A 48 -17.65 13.46 14.55
CA LYS A 48 -17.03 13.18 15.84
C LYS A 48 -15.53 12.94 15.71
N CYS A 49 -14.72 13.58 16.56
CA CYS A 49 -13.26 13.44 16.57
C CYS A 49 -12.75 12.38 17.58
N HIS A 50 -11.43 12.14 17.64
CA HIS A 50 -10.78 11.22 18.57
C HIS A 50 -10.95 11.62 20.04
N HIS A 51 -11.10 12.92 20.35
CA HIS A 51 -11.41 13.35 21.69
C HIS A 51 -12.82 12.92 22.16
N GLY A 52 -13.72 12.54 21.25
CA GLY A 52 -15.10 12.18 21.54
C GLY A 52 -16.09 13.34 21.42
N TYR A 53 -15.64 14.52 20.98
CA TYR A 53 -16.52 15.66 20.77
C TYR A 53 -17.19 15.62 19.41
N SER A 54 -18.48 15.97 19.38
CA SER A 54 -19.27 16.17 18.15
C SER A 54 -19.27 17.63 17.73
N TYR A 55 -19.26 17.86 16.41
CA TYR A 55 -19.29 19.20 15.80
C TYR A 55 -20.67 19.60 15.28
N HIS A 56 -21.68 18.97 15.82
CA HIS A 56 -23.11 19.23 15.60
C HIS A 56 -23.90 18.99 16.88
N PRO A 57 -25.12 19.53 17.03
CA PRO A 57 -26.00 19.18 18.12
C PRO A 57 -26.28 17.67 18.12
N THR A 58 -25.99 17.00 19.21
CA THR A 58 -26.15 15.54 19.39
C THR A 58 -26.97 15.22 20.63
N LYS A 59 -27.78 14.16 20.56
CA LYS A 59 -28.51 13.58 21.68
C LYS A 59 -27.79 12.39 22.29
N VAL A 60 -26.86 11.80 21.54
CA VAL A 60 -26.12 10.59 21.94
C VAL A 60 -24.74 10.93 22.47
N GLY A 61 -23.97 11.77 21.74
CA GLY A 61 -22.59 12.14 22.07
C GLY A 61 -22.49 13.39 22.96
N ARG A 62 -21.37 14.08 22.84
CA ARG A 62 -21.11 15.36 23.53
C ARG A 62 -20.65 16.41 22.51
N VAL A 63 -21.35 17.54 22.45
CA VAL A 63 -20.93 18.69 21.63
C VAL A 63 -19.64 19.26 22.22
N HIS A 64 -18.73 19.72 21.36
CA HIS A 64 -17.51 20.40 21.81
C HIS A 64 -17.87 21.64 22.69
N PRO A 65 -17.27 21.81 23.87
CA PRO A 65 -17.71 22.83 24.86
C PRO A 65 -17.60 24.28 24.32
N HIS A 66 -16.70 24.50 23.39
CA HIS A 66 -16.47 25.82 22.78
C HIS A 66 -17.09 25.99 21.40
N LEU A 67 -17.90 25.04 20.93
CA LEU A 67 -18.69 25.18 19.69
C LEU A 67 -20.08 25.71 20.02
N LYS A 68 -20.50 26.79 19.36
CA LYS A 68 -21.76 27.49 19.65
C LYS A 68 -22.82 27.37 18.57
N PHE A 69 -22.55 26.60 17.51
CA PHE A 69 -23.45 26.41 16.38
C PHE A 69 -23.23 25.04 15.72
N ASP A 70 -24.04 24.68 14.77
CA ASP A 70 -23.91 23.45 14.00
C ASP A 70 -22.89 23.62 12.87
N LEU A 71 -21.61 23.31 13.15
CA LEU A 71 -20.53 23.45 12.18
C LEU A 71 -20.70 22.44 11.04
N LEU A 72 -21.02 21.17 11.37
CA LEU A 72 -21.16 20.10 10.38
C LEU A 72 -22.27 20.42 9.36
N ALA A 73 -23.45 20.86 9.83
CA ALA A 73 -24.53 21.25 8.92
C ALA A 73 -24.10 22.39 7.98
N ARG A 74 -23.42 23.41 8.50
CA ARG A 74 -22.96 24.53 7.66
C ARG A 74 -21.91 24.12 6.61
N GLN A 75 -21.04 23.16 6.95
CA GLN A 75 -20.07 22.61 6.00
C GLN A 75 -20.78 21.77 4.92
N ILE A 76 -21.74 20.91 5.30
CA ILE A 76 -22.56 20.14 4.35
C ILE A 76 -23.29 21.06 3.38
N ASP A 77 -23.98 22.10 3.90
CA ASP A 77 -24.71 23.07 3.05
C ASP A 77 -23.77 23.81 2.10
N ALA A 78 -22.60 24.23 2.59
CA ALA A 78 -21.59 24.88 1.76
C ALA A 78 -21.09 23.98 0.62
N CYS A 79 -20.87 22.69 0.87
CA CYS A 79 -20.48 21.71 -0.13
C CYS A 79 -21.60 21.47 -1.17
N ARG A 80 -22.84 21.26 -0.71
CA ARG A 80 -23.99 21.01 -1.59
C ARG A 80 -24.25 22.14 -2.56
N GLU A 81 -24.16 23.40 -2.11
CA GLU A 81 -24.37 24.58 -2.96
C GLU A 81 -23.42 24.64 -4.16
N ILE A 82 -22.22 24.08 -4.06
CA ILE A 82 -21.22 24.06 -5.13
C ILE A 82 -20.98 22.67 -5.73
N GLY A 83 -21.85 21.71 -5.40
CA GLY A 83 -21.81 20.35 -5.95
C GLY A 83 -20.62 19.51 -5.52
N VAL A 84 -19.96 19.81 -4.40
CA VAL A 84 -18.90 19.02 -3.79
C VAL A 84 -19.51 17.91 -2.93
N ARG A 85 -19.09 16.65 -3.10
CA ARG A 85 -19.50 15.55 -2.22
C ARG A 85 -18.90 15.70 -0.82
N CYS A 86 -19.65 15.22 0.18
CA CYS A 86 -19.29 15.45 1.57
C CYS A 86 -19.50 14.19 2.43
N PRO A 87 -18.66 13.16 2.35
CA PRO A 87 -18.66 12.05 3.29
C PRO A 87 -18.44 12.53 4.72
N ILE A 88 -19.03 11.83 5.69
CA ILE A 88 -19.02 12.24 7.10
C ILE A 88 -18.13 11.27 7.90
N TYR A 89 -17.14 11.81 8.58
CA TYR A 89 -16.20 11.09 9.42
C TYR A 89 -16.70 10.92 10.85
N LEU A 90 -16.52 9.71 11.41
CA LEU A 90 -16.64 9.44 12.84
C LEU A 90 -15.43 8.64 13.32
N SER A 91 -14.80 9.09 14.39
CA SER A 91 -13.79 8.27 15.09
C SER A 91 -14.46 7.04 15.70
N ALA A 92 -14.01 5.85 15.32
CA ALA A 92 -14.59 4.59 15.77
C ALA A 92 -13.77 3.94 16.89
N GLY A 93 -12.46 3.76 16.68
CA GLY A 93 -11.60 3.09 17.65
C GLY A 93 -11.14 3.96 18.83
N LEU A 94 -11.27 5.28 18.69
CA LEU A 94 -10.85 6.26 19.71
C LEU A 94 -12.00 7.17 20.11
N ASP A 95 -12.17 7.34 21.42
CA ASP A 95 -13.09 8.29 22.03
C ASP A 95 -12.62 8.52 23.47
N GLU A 96 -11.81 9.55 23.69
CA GLU A 96 -11.19 9.79 25.00
C GLU A 96 -12.22 10.15 26.08
N LEU A 97 -13.32 10.83 25.71
CA LEU A 97 -14.40 11.10 26.66
C LEU A 97 -15.09 9.82 27.12
N ALA A 98 -15.41 8.92 26.20
CA ALA A 98 -16.01 7.63 26.53
C ALA A 98 -15.04 6.74 27.32
N ALA A 99 -13.77 6.71 26.95
CA ALA A 99 -12.71 5.97 27.64
C ALA A 99 -12.49 6.47 29.06
N PHE A 100 -12.54 7.79 29.28
CA PHE A 100 -12.38 8.38 30.60
C PHE A 100 -13.61 8.13 31.50
N ALA A 101 -14.81 8.26 30.95
CA ALA A 101 -16.05 8.02 31.67
C ALA A 101 -16.26 6.52 31.98
N ASN A 102 -15.73 5.62 31.15
CA ASN A 102 -15.93 4.18 31.25
C ASN A 102 -14.60 3.43 31.07
N PRO A 103 -13.72 3.39 32.09
CA PRO A 103 -12.40 2.76 31.98
C PRO A 103 -12.45 1.27 31.63
N THR A 104 -13.57 0.59 31.89
CA THR A 104 -13.80 -0.81 31.52
C THR A 104 -14.04 -1.01 30.03
N TRP A 105 -14.27 0.06 29.27
CA TRP A 105 -14.43 -0.01 27.81
C TRP A 105 -13.10 0.04 27.04
N VAL A 106 -11.99 0.19 27.75
CA VAL A 106 -10.65 0.33 27.16
C VAL A 106 -9.98 -1.04 27.00
N VAL A 107 -9.35 -1.26 25.86
CA VAL A 107 -8.54 -2.47 25.57
C VAL A 107 -7.36 -2.55 26.52
N LYS A 108 -7.11 -3.74 27.09
CA LYS A 108 -5.97 -4.00 27.98
C LYS A 108 -4.99 -4.97 27.37
N LYS A 109 -3.69 -4.72 27.59
CA LYS A 109 -2.61 -5.65 27.33
C LYS A 109 -2.59 -6.78 28.36
N LYS A 110 -1.79 -7.81 28.11
CA LYS A 110 -1.60 -8.95 29.03
C LYS A 110 -1.03 -8.54 30.40
N ASP A 111 -0.27 -7.45 30.46
CA ASP A 111 0.28 -6.86 31.70
C ASP A 111 -0.72 -5.94 32.43
N GLY A 112 -1.95 -5.83 31.94
CA GLY A 112 -3.01 -4.98 32.51
C GLY A 112 -2.91 -3.50 32.11
N THR A 113 -1.86 -3.09 31.42
CA THR A 113 -1.74 -1.71 30.89
C THR A 113 -2.61 -1.50 29.67
N THR A 114 -2.83 -0.24 29.28
CA THR A 114 -3.58 0.10 28.07
C THR A 114 -2.65 0.17 26.83
N TYR A 115 -3.20 -0.08 25.67
CA TYR A 115 -2.49 0.19 24.42
C TYR A 115 -2.33 1.70 24.22
N LYS A 116 -1.11 2.10 23.87
CA LYS A 116 -0.85 3.39 23.24
C LYS A 116 -0.76 3.10 21.74
N PRO A 117 -1.64 3.64 20.89
CA PRO A 117 -1.67 3.31 19.44
C PRO A 117 -0.35 3.61 18.74
N LEU A 118 0.34 4.64 19.20
CA LEU A 118 1.72 4.96 18.86
C LEU A 118 2.44 5.21 20.18
N GLU A 119 3.72 4.92 20.29
CA GLU A 119 4.54 5.28 21.45
C GLU A 119 4.71 6.81 21.59
N VAL A 120 3.65 7.55 21.34
CA VAL A 120 3.56 8.99 21.43
C VAL A 120 2.45 9.37 22.39
N GLU A 121 2.62 10.46 23.05
CA GLU A 121 1.72 11.03 24.05
C GLU A 121 0.47 11.69 23.43
N TRP A 122 -0.25 10.96 22.54
CA TRP A 122 -1.52 11.44 21.99
C TRP A 122 -2.47 10.27 21.85
N PHE A 123 -3.77 10.46 21.90
CA PHE A 123 -4.82 9.45 21.80
C PHE A 123 -4.41 8.07 22.33
N VAL A 124 -4.56 7.83 23.61
CA VAL A 124 -3.88 6.72 24.28
C VAL A 124 -4.75 5.50 24.52
N ARG A 125 -6.08 5.57 24.27
CA ARG A 125 -7.00 4.53 24.71
C ARG A 125 -7.85 4.00 23.57
N LEU A 126 -7.52 2.78 23.13
CA LEU A 126 -8.34 2.04 22.18
C LEU A 126 -9.60 1.50 22.87
N LEU A 127 -10.75 1.69 22.24
CA LEU A 127 -12.05 1.25 22.76
C LEU A 127 -12.33 -0.18 22.33
N ARG A 128 -12.95 -0.95 23.22
CA ARG A 128 -13.32 -2.34 23.02
C ARG A 128 -14.64 -2.46 22.27
N PHE A 129 -14.65 -3.12 21.12
CA PHE A 129 -15.86 -3.40 20.36
C PHE A 129 -16.67 -4.60 20.89
N ASN A 130 -16.22 -5.25 21.96
CA ASN A 130 -16.96 -6.23 22.77
C ASN A 130 -17.48 -5.65 24.09
N SER A 131 -17.67 -4.34 24.15
CA SER A 131 -18.22 -3.61 25.31
C SER A 131 -19.45 -2.78 24.88
N PRO A 132 -20.21 -2.17 25.82
CA PRO A 132 -21.30 -1.27 25.48
C PRO A 132 -20.91 -0.06 24.63
N TYR A 133 -19.62 0.20 24.48
CA TYR A 133 -19.12 1.22 23.57
C TYR A 133 -19.58 0.98 22.12
N LEU A 134 -19.68 -0.27 21.68
CA LEU A 134 -20.13 -0.57 20.31
C LEU A 134 -21.56 -0.08 20.05
N ASP A 135 -22.46 -0.25 21.02
CA ASP A 135 -23.84 0.23 20.91
C ASP A 135 -23.88 1.76 20.90
N TYR A 136 -23.11 2.41 21.79
CA TYR A 136 -22.96 3.87 21.81
C TYR A 136 -22.42 4.42 20.49
N LEU A 137 -21.43 3.80 19.89
CA LEU A 137 -20.92 4.17 18.56
C LEU A 137 -21.98 3.98 17.47
N CYS A 138 -22.72 2.87 17.49
CA CYS A 138 -23.79 2.62 16.52
C CYS A 138 -24.91 3.65 16.65
N ASP A 139 -25.25 4.10 17.86
CA ASP A 139 -26.25 5.13 18.07
C ASP A 139 -25.79 6.49 17.53
N GLN A 140 -24.50 6.84 17.69
CA GLN A 140 -23.92 8.03 17.07
C GLN A 140 -23.98 7.97 15.54
N ILE A 141 -23.69 6.80 14.95
CA ILE A 141 -23.78 6.61 13.49
C ILE A 141 -25.24 6.76 13.03
N ARG A 142 -26.21 6.15 13.71
CA ARG A 142 -27.63 6.27 13.39
C ARG A 142 -28.11 7.72 13.45
N GLU A 143 -27.75 8.45 14.52
CA GLU A 143 -28.09 9.88 14.65
C GLU A 143 -27.59 10.68 13.44
N VAL A 144 -26.38 10.42 12.95
CA VAL A 144 -25.83 11.11 11.77
C VAL A 144 -26.59 10.76 10.51
N VAL A 145 -26.86 9.48 10.23
CA VAL A 145 -27.54 9.10 8.98
C VAL A 145 -29.05 9.42 8.99
N GLU A 146 -29.68 9.48 10.16
CA GLU A 146 -31.06 9.97 10.31
C GLU A 146 -31.16 11.47 10.06
N ARG A 147 -30.16 12.22 10.51
CA ARG A 147 -30.11 13.67 10.33
C ARG A 147 -29.77 14.08 8.89
N TRP A 148 -28.91 13.32 8.23
CA TRP A 148 -28.51 13.53 6.83
C TRP A 148 -28.75 12.26 6.01
N PRO A 149 -30.00 11.93 5.68
CA PRO A 149 -30.36 10.68 5.01
C PRO A 149 -29.79 10.58 3.59
N ASP A 150 -29.49 11.71 2.97
CA ASP A 150 -28.87 11.86 1.66
C ASP A 150 -27.34 12.11 1.72
N ASN A 151 -26.69 11.73 2.83
CA ASN A 151 -25.23 11.84 2.99
C ASN A 151 -24.46 11.11 1.86
N ASP A 152 -23.26 11.58 1.56
CA ASP A 152 -22.38 11.00 0.53
C ASP A 152 -21.56 9.80 0.99
N GLY A 153 -21.68 9.42 2.26
CA GLY A 153 -21.02 8.26 2.87
C GLY A 153 -20.58 8.48 4.31
N ILE A 154 -20.18 7.39 4.96
CA ILE A 154 -19.67 7.36 6.34
C ILE A 154 -18.25 6.81 6.33
N PHE A 155 -17.33 7.56 6.93
CA PHE A 155 -15.94 7.17 7.15
C PHE A 155 -15.73 6.85 8.64
N LEU A 156 -15.36 5.60 8.95
CA LEU A 156 -15.13 5.12 10.31
C LEU A 156 -13.65 4.82 10.52
N ASP A 157 -13.05 5.48 11.50
CA ASP A 157 -11.60 5.52 11.64
C ASP A 157 -11.05 4.78 12.86
N ILE A 158 -9.77 4.38 12.77
CA ILE A 158 -8.99 3.68 13.78
C ILE A 158 -9.64 2.37 14.20
N ILE A 159 -9.71 1.45 13.26
CA ILE A 159 -10.23 0.11 13.51
C ILE A 159 -9.12 -0.94 13.45
N GLY A 160 -9.27 -2.02 14.22
CA GLY A 160 -8.32 -3.12 14.22
C GLY A 160 -8.77 -4.29 15.08
N ALA A 161 -8.17 -5.47 14.85
CA ALA A 161 -8.32 -6.63 15.71
C ALA A 161 -7.34 -6.54 16.88
N HIS A 162 -7.72 -5.84 17.92
CA HIS A 162 -6.87 -5.62 19.10
C HIS A 162 -6.96 -6.81 20.06
N ARG A 163 -5.82 -7.39 20.42
CA ARG A 163 -5.74 -8.41 21.48
C ARG A 163 -6.14 -7.77 22.79
N ASP A 164 -7.26 -8.19 23.38
CA ASP A 164 -7.80 -7.62 24.60
C ASP A 164 -7.76 -8.65 25.74
N TYR A 165 -7.09 -8.29 26.81
CA TYR A 165 -6.94 -9.10 28.03
C TYR A 165 -7.72 -8.50 29.23
N SER A 166 -8.74 -7.69 28.97
CA SER A 166 -9.66 -7.24 30.03
C SER A 166 -10.48 -8.41 30.60
N ASP A 167 -10.94 -8.30 31.83
CA ASP A 167 -11.66 -9.37 32.52
C ASP A 167 -12.87 -9.88 31.73
N ASP A 168 -13.62 -8.97 31.11
CA ASP A 168 -14.78 -9.35 30.30
C ASP A 168 -14.38 -10.06 29.01
N ALA A 169 -13.30 -9.63 28.35
CA ALA A 169 -12.76 -10.30 27.18
C ALA A 169 -12.28 -11.72 27.52
N LEU A 170 -11.55 -11.89 28.63
CA LEU A 170 -11.09 -13.19 29.11
C LEU A 170 -12.26 -14.14 29.44
N LYS A 171 -13.33 -13.62 30.06
CA LYS A 171 -14.56 -14.41 30.33
C LYS A 171 -15.26 -14.80 29.04
N GLU A 172 -15.38 -13.86 28.08
CA GLU A 172 -16.02 -14.13 26.78
C GLU A 172 -15.21 -15.14 25.95
N MET A 173 -13.88 -15.02 25.91
CA MET A 173 -12.99 -15.99 25.26
C MET A 173 -13.25 -17.41 25.78
N LYS A 174 -13.22 -17.60 27.09
CA LYS A 174 -13.48 -18.91 27.73
C LYS A 174 -14.87 -19.44 27.38
N LYS A 175 -15.89 -18.58 27.41
CA LYS A 175 -17.28 -18.96 27.07
C LYS A 175 -17.40 -19.42 25.61
N LEU A 176 -16.61 -18.83 24.69
CA LEU A 176 -16.60 -19.13 23.26
C LEU A 176 -15.61 -20.23 22.89
N GLY A 177 -14.89 -20.83 23.85
CA GLY A 177 -13.96 -21.93 23.63
C GLY A 177 -12.56 -21.49 23.17
N TYR A 178 -12.22 -20.22 23.28
CA TYR A 178 -10.86 -19.71 23.04
C TYR A 178 -10.01 -19.82 24.31
N ASN A 179 -8.74 -20.22 24.14
CA ASN A 179 -7.78 -20.26 25.25
C ASN A 179 -7.03 -18.92 25.37
N PRO A 180 -7.21 -18.13 26.46
CA PRO A 180 -6.51 -16.86 26.62
C PRO A 180 -4.99 -16.95 26.74
N GLU A 181 -4.44 -18.14 27.03
CA GLU A 181 -2.99 -18.37 27.08
C GLU A 181 -2.40 -18.76 25.72
N ASN A 182 -3.25 -19.01 24.73
CA ASN A 182 -2.82 -19.29 23.37
C ASN A 182 -2.95 -18.05 22.48
N ASP A 183 -1.84 -17.49 22.01
CA ASP A 183 -1.81 -16.27 21.21
C ASP A 183 -2.64 -16.36 19.92
N ALA A 184 -2.70 -17.55 19.30
CA ALA A 184 -3.52 -17.76 18.11
C ALA A 184 -5.02 -17.73 18.43
N ASP A 185 -5.44 -18.20 19.59
CA ASP A 185 -6.83 -18.12 20.04
C ASP A 185 -7.20 -16.67 20.38
N VAL A 186 -6.33 -15.94 21.07
CA VAL A 186 -6.52 -14.52 21.38
C VAL A 186 -6.65 -13.71 20.08
N GLN A 187 -5.84 -14.02 19.08
CA GLN A 187 -5.93 -13.37 17.77
C GLN A 187 -7.26 -13.69 17.06
N ARG A 188 -7.67 -14.96 17.03
CA ARG A 188 -8.96 -15.37 16.44
C ARG A 188 -10.16 -14.73 17.14
N TYR A 189 -10.09 -14.58 18.47
CA TYR A 189 -11.11 -13.86 19.22
C TYR A 189 -11.13 -12.37 18.86
N ALA A 190 -9.97 -11.70 18.78
CA ALA A 190 -9.88 -10.29 18.36
C ALA A 190 -10.47 -10.07 16.96
N GLU A 191 -10.22 -10.98 16.02
CA GLU A 191 -10.85 -10.96 14.69
C GLU A 191 -12.38 -11.15 14.77
N ALA A 192 -12.87 -12.07 15.60
CA ALA A 192 -14.31 -12.26 15.79
C ALA A 192 -14.98 -10.99 16.35
N VAL A 193 -14.34 -10.29 17.27
CA VAL A 193 -14.79 -8.99 17.80
C VAL A 193 -14.80 -7.92 16.71
N LEU A 194 -13.74 -7.86 15.88
CA LEU A 194 -13.68 -6.93 14.74
C LEU A 194 -14.81 -7.21 13.73
N TYR A 195 -15.14 -8.48 13.43
CA TYR A 195 -16.28 -8.80 12.57
C TYR A 195 -17.62 -8.44 13.19
N ARG A 196 -17.75 -8.47 14.52
CA ARG A 196 -18.94 -7.96 15.23
C ARG A 196 -19.09 -6.46 15.01
N TYR A 197 -17.99 -5.72 15.16
CA TYR A 197 -17.94 -4.29 14.86
C TYR A 197 -18.37 -4.00 13.42
N PHE A 198 -17.76 -4.63 12.43
CA PHE A 198 -18.09 -4.39 11.01
C PHE A 198 -19.58 -4.58 10.74
N ARG A 199 -20.19 -5.68 11.23
CA ARG A 199 -21.62 -5.94 11.03
C ARG A 199 -22.48 -4.88 11.69
N ALA A 200 -22.20 -4.52 12.93
CA ALA A 200 -23.03 -3.58 13.69
C ALA A 200 -22.96 -2.16 13.11
N THR A 201 -21.75 -1.66 12.85
CA THR A 201 -21.54 -0.30 12.37
C THR A 201 -21.96 -0.11 10.92
N THR A 202 -21.74 -1.10 10.04
CA THR A 202 -22.27 -1.07 8.66
C THR A 202 -23.80 -1.08 8.68
N ALA A 203 -24.44 -1.92 9.52
CA ALA A 203 -25.90 -1.93 9.66
C ALA A 203 -26.43 -0.60 10.20
N ALA A 204 -25.73 0.04 11.14
CA ALA A 204 -26.08 1.36 11.64
C ALA A 204 -25.96 2.44 10.56
N ALA A 205 -24.87 2.46 9.79
CA ALA A 205 -24.67 3.39 8.69
C ALA A 205 -25.72 3.24 7.56
N GLN A 206 -26.19 2.02 7.32
CA GLN A 206 -27.16 1.67 6.30
C GLN A 206 -28.61 1.54 6.82
N SER A 207 -28.86 2.00 8.05
CA SER A 207 -30.21 1.88 8.69
C SER A 207 -31.27 2.71 7.98
N VAL A 208 -30.93 3.88 7.45
CA VAL A 208 -31.84 4.77 6.73
C VAL A 208 -31.81 4.51 5.23
N ARG A 209 -30.63 4.38 4.64
CA ARG A 209 -30.42 4.14 3.22
C ARG A 209 -29.47 2.97 3.02
N LYS A 210 -29.96 1.89 2.39
CA LYS A 210 -29.23 0.61 2.22
C LYS A 210 -27.94 0.70 1.41
N ASP A 211 -27.84 1.68 0.52
CA ASP A 211 -26.70 1.92 -0.35
C ASP A 211 -25.78 3.05 0.15
N THR A 212 -25.97 3.51 1.40
CA THR A 212 -25.05 4.46 2.02
C THR A 212 -23.61 3.94 1.91
N PRO A 213 -22.70 4.71 1.28
CA PRO A 213 -21.30 4.32 1.22
C PRO A 213 -20.68 4.27 2.61
N VAL A 214 -19.84 3.23 2.86
CA VAL A 214 -19.14 3.08 4.13
C VAL A 214 -17.69 2.69 3.84
N PHE A 215 -16.77 3.36 4.51
CA PHE A 215 -15.37 2.98 4.56
C PHE A 215 -14.91 2.84 6.02
N HIS A 216 -14.19 1.76 6.29
CA HIS A 216 -13.59 1.45 7.58
C HIS A 216 -12.08 1.55 7.47
N ASN A 217 -11.50 2.60 8.06
CA ASN A 217 -10.07 2.88 7.98
C ASN A 217 -9.25 2.17 9.07
N SER A 218 -8.25 1.42 8.62
CA SER A 218 -7.22 0.81 9.48
C SER A 218 -5.80 1.27 9.12
N GLY A 219 -5.67 2.31 8.28
CA GLY A 219 -4.39 2.84 7.78
C GLY A 219 -3.79 2.00 6.65
N HIS A 220 -4.07 0.71 6.56
CA HIS A 220 -3.56 -0.20 5.54
C HIS A 220 -4.65 -1.14 5.02
N ILE A 221 -4.67 -1.39 3.71
CA ILE A 221 -5.56 -2.36 3.08
C ILE A 221 -4.85 -3.72 3.08
N SER A 222 -5.09 -4.52 4.12
CA SER A 222 -4.42 -5.80 4.31
C SER A 222 -4.71 -6.78 3.17
N MET A 223 -3.64 -7.27 2.54
CA MET A 223 -3.72 -8.21 1.43
C MET A 223 -4.22 -9.58 1.92
N GLY A 224 -5.28 -10.07 1.29
CA GLY A 224 -5.94 -11.32 1.69
C GLY A 224 -7.05 -11.19 2.75
N ALA A 225 -7.26 -10.02 3.34
CA ALA A 225 -8.35 -9.79 4.31
C ALA A 225 -9.73 -9.59 3.63
N ARG A 226 -10.06 -10.35 2.57
CA ARG A 226 -11.25 -10.16 1.72
C ARG A 226 -12.58 -10.11 2.48
N LYS A 227 -12.71 -10.87 3.58
CA LYS A 227 -13.91 -10.85 4.41
C LYS A 227 -14.12 -9.51 5.10
N ALA A 228 -13.04 -8.89 5.61
CA ALA A 228 -13.08 -7.57 6.22
C ALA A 228 -13.33 -6.49 5.15
N LEU A 229 -12.62 -6.58 4.01
CA LEU A 229 -12.80 -5.64 2.91
C LEU A 229 -14.22 -5.64 2.35
N ALA A 230 -14.96 -6.74 2.46
CA ALA A 230 -16.34 -6.84 1.98
C ALA A 230 -17.34 -5.93 2.71
N PHE A 231 -16.99 -5.36 3.85
CA PHE A 231 -17.80 -4.37 4.55
C PHE A 231 -17.61 -2.95 4.01
N ASN A 232 -16.58 -2.72 3.18
CA ASN A 232 -16.35 -1.45 2.51
C ASN A 232 -17.11 -1.38 1.18
N THR A 233 -17.57 -0.18 0.83
CA THR A 233 -18.19 0.10 -0.48
C THR A 233 -17.19 0.58 -1.52
N HIS A 234 -16.04 1.07 -1.07
CA HIS A 234 -14.87 1.53 -1.81
C HIS A 234 -13.63 1.37 -0.93
N LEU A 235 -12.43 1.63 -1.46
CA LEU A 235 -11.20 1.57 -0.67
C LEU A 235 -10.48 2.92 -0.70
N GLU A 236 -9.94 3.32 0.46
CA GLU A 236 -9.05 4.48 0.58
C GLU A 236 -7.69 4.00 1.08
N LEU A 237 -6.66 4.19 0.25
CA LEU A 237 -5.32 3.66 0.50
C LEU A 237 -4.45 4.75 1.10
N GLU A 238 -4.38 4.79 2.42
CA GLU A 238 -3.50 5.72 3.13
C GLU A 238 -2.04 5.39 2.83
N SER A 239 -1.27 6.42 2.51
CA SER A 239 0.17 6.33 2.28
C SER A 239 0.83 7.68 2.53
N LEU A 240 1.75 7.71 3.50
CA LEU A 240 2.45 8.91 3.94
C LEU A 240 3.96 8.80 3.62
N PRO A 241 4.39 9.06 2.36
CA PRO A 241 5.78 8.83 1.97
C PRO A 241 6.78 9.55 2.86
N THR A 242 6.52 10.83 3.15
CA THR A 242 7.36 11.67 4.03
C THR A 242 7.22 11.32 5.52
N GLY A 243 6.20 10.57 5.89
CA GLY A 243 5.97 10.06 7.25
C GLY A 243 6.69 8.74 7.57
N GLY A 244 7.66 8.35 6.75
CA GLY A 244 8.45 7.14 6.94
C GLY A 244 7.93 5.89 6.20
N TRP A 245 6.83 5.99 5.46
CA TRP A 245 6.29 4.87 4.68
C TRP A 245 7.03 4.68 3.34
N GLY A 246 7.69 5.73 2.84
CA GLY A 246 8.42 5.74 1.58
C GLY A 246 7.51 5.75 0.34
N TYR A 247 8.12 6.03 -0.81
CA TYR A 247 7.42 6.15 -2.09
C TYR A 247 7.07 4.82 -2.78
N ASP A 248 7.52 3.68 -2.23
CA ASP A 248 7.16 2.35 -2.75
C ASP A 248 5.88 1.77 -2.11
N HIS A 249 5.42 2.31 -0.97
CA HIS A 249 4.24 1.80 -0.25
C HIS A 249 2.95 1.92 -1.08
N PHE A 250 2.64 3.11 -1.58
CA PHE A 250 1.42 3.33 -2.36
C PHE A 250 1.35 2.48 -3.64
N PRO A 251 2.42 2.37 -4.46
CA PRO A 251 2.42 1.49 -5.63
C PRO A 251 2.07 0.03 -5.32
N MET A 252 2.50 -0.51 -4.19
CA MET A 252 2.19 -1.88 -3.78
C MET A 252 0.72 -2.03 -3.40
N SER A 253 0.20 -1.15 -2.55
CA SER A 253 -1.21 -1.15 -2.13
C SER A 253 -2.16 -0.96 -3.31
N ALA A 254 -1.86 -0.03 -4.23
CA ALA A 254 -2.67 0.23 -5.41
C ALA A 254 -2.69 -0.96 -6.38
N ARG A 255 -1.55 -1.65 -6.56
CA ARG A 255 -1.46 -2.85 -7.42
C ARG A 255 -2.22 -4.04 -6.86
N TYR A 256 -2.47 -4.08 -5.55
CA TYR A 256 -3.40 -5.02 -4.94
C TYR A 256 -4.86 -4.55 -5.11
N ALA A 257 -5.16 -3.30 -4.76
CA ALA A 257 -6.51 -2.76 -4.79
C ALA A 257 -7.16 -2.84 -6.19
N ILE A 258 -6.39 -2.57 -7.27
CA ILE A 258 -6.89 -2.64 -8.65
C ILE A 258 -7.29 -4.06 -9.08
N THR A 259 -6.81 -5.10 -8.39
CA THR A 259 -7.23 -6.50 -8.63
C THR A 259 -8.54 -6.84 -7.93
N GLN A 260 -9.02 -5.97 -7.06
CA GLN A 260 -10.25 -6.14 -6.30
C GLN A 260 -11.44 -5.55 -7.05
N LYS A 261 -12.65 -5.77 -6.53
CA LYS A 261 -13.90 -5.33 -7.18
C LYS A 261 -14.31 -3.88 -6.89
N TRP A 262 -13.64 -3.23 -5.93
CA TRP A 262 -14.03 -1.90 -5.46
C TRP A 262 -13.36 -0.79 -6.26
N ASP A 263 -14.06 0.34 -6.39
CA ASP A 263 -13.40 1.59 -6.75
C ASP A 263 -12.52 2.06 -5.60
N PHE A 264 -11.40 2.73 -5.91
CA PHE A 264 -10.44 3.08 -4.86
C PHE A 264 -9.72 4.41 -5.14
N MET A 265 -9.25 5.02 -4.05
CA MET A 265 -8.42 6.21 -4.10
C MET A 265 -7.14 6.02 -3.28
N GLY A 266 -6.08 6.72 -3.68
CA GLY A 266 -4.91 6.90 -2.83
C GLY A 266 -5.15 8.09 -1.89
N MET A 267 -4.61 7.99 -0.68
CA MET A 267 -4.68 9.06 0.30
C MET A 267 -3.27 9.43 0.76
N THR A 268 -2.87 10.66 0.47
CA THR A 268 -1.65 11.29 1.00
C THR A 268 -2.02 12.51 1.84
N GLY A 269 -1.06 13.22 2.39
CA GLY A 269 -1.30 14.45 3.15
C GLY A 269 -0.52 15.63 2.62
N LYS A 270 -1.01 16.84 2.85
CA LYS A 270 -0.23 18.08 2.63
C LYS A 270 0.92 18.22 3.63
N PHE A 271 0.93 17.38 4.66
CA PHE A 271 1.83 17.41 5.81
C PHE A 271 3.29 17.12 5.42
N HIS A 272 4.22 17.74 6.12
CA HIS A 272 5.64 17.47 5.88
C HIS A 272 6.06 16.08 6.37
N ASN A 273 5.71 15.73 7.61
CA ASN A 273 6.08 14.45 8.21
C ASN A 273 4.87 13.51 8.36
N THR A 274 4.09 13.68 9.41
CA THR A 274 3.05 12.76 9.80
C THR A 274 1.67 13.38 9.60
N TRP A 275 0.64 12.52 9.66
CA TRP A 275 -0.75 12.95 9.55
C TRP A 275 -1.12 13.98 10.62
N GLY A 276 -1.89 15.00 10.24
CA GLY A 276 -2.42 16.02 11.14
C GLY A 276 -1.41 17.06 11.65
N GLU A 277 -0.22 17.13 11.05
CA GLU A 277 0.82 18.08 11.44
C GLU A 277 0.39 19.54 11.12
N PHE A 278 0.11 20.33 12.16
CA PHE A 278 -0.14 21.77 11.98
C PHE A 278 1.12 22.49 11.52
N GLY A 279 1.00 23.35 10.51
CA GLY A 279 2.12 24.13 9.98
C GLY A 279 3.14 23.35 9.15
N GLY A 280 2.97 22.02 9.01
CA GLY A 280 3.78 21.22 8.10
C GLY A 280 3.25 21.25 6.68
N PHE A 281 4.13 21.57 5.69
CA PHE A 281 3.77 21.64 4.29
C PHE A 281 4.74 20.84 3.41
N LYS A 282 4.21 20.03 2.52
CA LYS A 282 4.97 19.46 1.41
C LYS A 282 5.31 20.51 0.36
N ARG A 283 6.32 20.21 -0.43
CA ARG A 283 6.59 21.00 -1.65
C ARG A 283 5.53 20.65 -2.72
N PRO A 284 5.15 21.61 -3.59
CA PRO A 284 4.22 21.34 -4.70
C PRO A 284 4.66 20.18 -5.59
N ALA A 285 5.97 20.04 -5.81
CA ALA A 285 6.57 18.94 -6.55
C ALA A 285 6.16 17.55 -6.01
N ALA A 286 6.14 17.38 -4.68
CA ALA A 286 5.79 16.13 -4.04
C ALA A 286 4.30 15.78 -4.28
N LEU A 287 3.37 16.70 -4.04
CA LEU A 287 1.94 16.44 -4.26
C LEU A 287 1.61 16.19 -5.74
N ARG A 288 2.24 16.91 -6.68
CA ARG A 288 2.07 16.67 -8.11
C ARG A 288 2.52 15.26 -8.51
N TYR A 289 3.66 14.79 -7.99
CA TYR A 289 4.12 13.42 -8.22
C TYR A 289 3.20 12.39 -7.57
N GLU A 290 2.81 12.58 -6.31
CA GLU A 290 1.97 11.65 -5.55
C GLU A 290 0.59 11.50 -6.19
N CYS A 291 -0.07 12.60 -6.58
CA CYS A 291 -1.34 12.54 -7.32
C CYS A 291 -1.16 11.91 -8.71
N GLY A 292 -0.07 12.22 -9.42
CA GLY A 292 0.28 11.55 -10.68
C GLY A 292 0.48 10.05 -10.52
N ALA A 293 1.10 9.60 -9.42
CA ALA A 293 1.27 8.20 -9.10
C ALA A 293 -0.10 7.52 -8.80
N MET A 294 -1.00 8.19 -8.10
CA MET A 294 -2.36 7.67 -7.87
C MET A 294 -3.06 7.38 -9.20
N LEU A 295 -3.07 8.34 -10.12
CA LEU A 295 -3.63 8.13 -11.47
C LEU A 295 -2.93 7.01 -12.24
N ALA A 296 -1.60 6.95 -12.18
CA ALA A 296 -0.81 5.96 -12.89
C ALA A 296 -1.09 4.52 -12.44
N TYR A 297 -1.54 4.33 -11.22
CA TYR A 297 -1.91 3.01 -10.69
C TYR A 297 -3.44 2.77 -10.65
N GLY A 298 -4.22 3.63 -11.30
CA GLY A 298 -5.67 3.47 -11.46
C GLY A 298 -6.49 3.92 -10.27
N ALA A 299 -5.90 4.67 -9.34
CA ALA A 299 -6.58 5.25 -8.19
C ALA A 299 -7.11 6.65 -8.49
N LYS A 300 -8.13 7.06 -7.75
CA LYS A 300 -8.50 8.45 -7.57
C LYS A 300 -7.63 9.07 -6.47
N CYS A 301 -7.72 10.39 -6.26
CA CYS A 301 -6.82 11.12 -5.35
C CYS A 301 -7.55 11.61 -4.10
N SER A 302 -6.92 11.46 -2.94
CA SER A 302 -7.28 12.13 -1.69
C SER A 302 -6.05 12.77 -1.07
N VAL A 303 -6.17 14.04 -0.64
CA VAL A 303 -5.13 14.76 0.07
C VAL A 303 -5.64 15.15 1.46
N GLY A 304 -4.94 14.71 2.50
CA GLY A 304 -5.23 15.10 3.87
C GLY A 304 -4.84 16.55 4.16
N ASP A 305 -5.76 17.26 4.78
CA ASP A 305 -5.55 18.59 5.36
C ASP A 305 -5.98 18.60 6.83
N GLN A 306 -5.53 19.56 7.58
CA GLN A 306 -5.87 19.80 8.98
C GLN A 306 -6.58 21.15 9.10
N LEU A 307 -7.89 21.14 9.37
CA LEU A 307 -8.64 22.36 9.60
C LEU A 307 -8.17 23.05 10.90
N HIS A 308 -7.91 24.35 10.82
CA HIS A 308 -7.63 25.13 12.03
C HIS A 308 -8.84 25.10 13.00
N PRO A 309 -8.63 25.02 14.33
CA PRO A 309 -9.73 24.91 15.29
C PRO A 309 -10.77 26.04 15.20
N ASN A 310 -10.38 27.25 14.77
CA ASN A 310 -11.30 28.36 14.54
C ASN A 310 -12.24 28.17 13.33
N GLY A 311 -12.03 27.10 12.51
CA GLY A 311 -12.88 26.78 11.36
C GLY A 311 -12.52 27.51 10.06
N GLU A 312 -11.43 28.28 10.02
CA GLU A 312 -10.95 28.97 8.82
C GLU A 312 -10.11 28.04 7.96
N MET A 313 -10.38 28.00 6.65
CA MET A 313 -9.61 27.23 5.68
C MET A 313 -8.28 27.93 5.36
N ASN A 314 -7.18 27.19 5.35
CA ASN A 314 -5.87 27.73 4.97
C ASN A 314 -5.74 27.79 3.45
N LEU A 315 -5.84 28.98 2.86
CA LEU A 315 -5.76 29.15 1.40
C LEU A 315 -4.40 28.75 0.79
N ASP A 316 -3.30 28.80 1.54
CA ASP A 316 -2.01 28.32 1.04
C ASP A 316 -2.01 26.82 0.87
N THR A 317 -2.66 26.07 1.80
CA THR A 317 -2.93 24.65 1.63
C THR A 317 -3.73 24.36 0.36
N TYR A 318 -4.80 25.13 0.12
CA TYR A 318 -5.65 24.89 -1.06
C TYR A 318 -5.02 25.33 -2.38
N ARG A 319 -4.12 26.32 -2.38
CA ARG A 319 -3.25 26.61 -3.53
C ARG A 319 -2.26 25.47 -3.80
N LEU A 320 -1.69 24.90 -2.74
CA LEU A 320 -0.79 23.74 -2.85
C LEU A 320 -1.51 22.51 -3.42
N ILE A 321 -2.69 22.17 -2.89
CA ILE A 321 -3.53 21.07 -3.40
C ILE A 321 -3.98 21.36 -4.83
N GLY A 322 -4.43 22.58 -5.11
CA GLY A 322 -4.92 23.01 -6.41
C GLY A 322 -3.90 22.89 -7.52
N ALA A 323 -2.62 23.14 -7.24
CA ALA A 323 -1.54 22.93 -8.21
C ALA A 323 -1.45 21.47 -8.69
N ALA A 324 -1.71 20.50 -7.81
CA ALA A 324 -1.76 19.09 -8.18
C ALA A 324 -3.12 18.69 -8.79
N TYR A 325 -4.22 19.16 -8.20
CA TYR A 325 -5.57 18.78 -8.62
C TYR A 325 -6.00 19.39 -9.97
N ALA A 326 -5.49 20.54 -10.35
CA ALA A 326 -5.67 21.07 -11.71
C ALA A 326 -5.08 20.13 -12.78
N GLU A 327 -3.93 19.49 -12.48
CA GLU A 327 -3.37 18.46 -13.38
C GLU A 327 -4.22 17.19 -13.39
N VAL A 328 -4.71 16.74 -12.21
CA VAL A 328 -5.59 15.58 -12.09
C VAL A 328 -6.86 15.80 -12.92
N GLU A 329 -7.54 16.95 -12.77
CA GLU A 329 -8.76 17.31 -13.47
C GLU A 329 -8.65 17.16 -14.99
N ARG A 330 -7.54 17.61 -15.56
CA ARG A 330 -7.27 17.47 -17.00
C ARG A 330 -7.01 16.02 -17.43
N LYS A 331 -6.57 15.15 -16.51
CA LYS A 331 -6.16 13.75 -16.77
C LYS A 331 -7.27 12.74 -16.50
N GLU A 332 -8.33 13.11 -15.77
CA GLU A 332 -9.46 12.22 -15.39
C GLU A 332 -10.02 11.39 -16.55
N PRO A 333 -10.24 11.94 -17.79
CA PRO A 333 -10.83 11.17 -18.89
C PRO A 333 -10.03 9.93 -19.31
N TRP A 334 -8.73 9.86 -18.98
CA TRP A 334 -7.86 8.73 -19.28
C TRP A 334 -7.63 7.80 -18.10
N CYS A 335 -8.18 8.13 -16.92
CA CYS A 335 -7.88 7.43 -15.67
C CYS A 335 -9.10 6.74 -15.05
N ASP A 336 -10.31 6.92 -15.59
CA ASP A 336 -11.51 6.26 -15.10
C ASP A 336 -11.77 4.92 -15.79
N HIS A 337 -12.42 3.99 -15.08
CA HIS A 337 -12.81 2.67 -15.60
C HIS A 337 -11.64 1.86 -16.20
N VAL A 338 -10.47 1.98 -15.63
CA VAL A 338 -9.24 1.35 -16.10
C VAL A 338 -9.05 -0.07 -15.56
N LYS A 339 -8.28 -0.88 -16.30
CA LYS A 339 -7.80 -2.19 -15.88
C LYS A 339 -6.29 -2.27 -16.06
N PRO A 340 -5.57 -3.00 -15.18
CA PRO A 340 -4.13 -3.16 -15.32
C PRO A 340 -3.78 -4.03 -16.53
N VAL A 341 -2.74 -3.63 -17.25
CA VAL A 341 -2.11 -4.45 -18.28
C VAL A 341 -0.81 -5.00 -17.72
N ALA A 342 -0.85 -6.21 -17.18
CA ALA A 342 0.30 -6.83 -16.51
C ALA A 342 0.39 -8.31 -16.89
N ARG A 343 1.60 -8.76 -17.20
CA ARG A 343 1.94 -10.17 -17.48
C ARG A 343 2.62 -10.84 -16.28
N ILE A 344 3.00 -10.05 -15.26
CA ILE A 344 3.70 -10.47 -14.05
C ILE A 344 2.79 -10.26 -12.85
N ALA A 345 2.74 -11.23 -11.94
CA ALA A 345 2.07 -11.10 -10.66
C ALA A 345 3.05 -11.40 -9.52
N LEU A 346 2.99 -10.59 -8.48
CA LEU A 346 3.56 -10.86 -7.17
C LEU A 346 2.47 -11.46 -6.28
N VAL A 347 2.70 -12.64 -5.72
CA VAL A 347 1.79 -13.21 -4.72
C VAL A 347 2.27 -12.80 -3.34
N SER A 348 1.53 -11.94 -2.68
CA SER A 348 1.88 -11.43 -1.34
C SER A 348 1.93 -12.54 -0.31
N CYS A 349 2.88 -12.46 0.61
CA CYS A 349 2.95 -13.31 1.80
C CYS A 349 2.46 -12.61 3.07
N GLU A 350 1.80 -11.45 2.96
CA GLU A 350 1.26 -10.71 4.10
C GLU A 350 0.26 -11.54 4.93
N GLN A 351 -0.53 -12.41 4.29
CA GLN A 351 -1.46 -13.29 4.98
C GLN A 351 -0.80 -14.29 5.94
N ASN A 352 0.50 -14.54 5.80
CA ASN A 352 1.27 -15.42 6.67
C ASN A 352 1.78 -14.70 7.94
N GLN A 353 1.56 -13.41 8.03
CA GLN A 353 1.94 -12.58 9.17
C GLN A 353 0.73 -12.32 10.07
N ASP A 354 0.96 -11.92 11.32
CA ASP A 354 -0.10 -11.41 12.20
C ASP A 354 -0.72 -10.14 11.60
N ARG A 355 -1.80 -10.28 10.86
CA ARG A 355 -2.44 -9.23 10.02
C ARG A 355 -2.89 -7.99 10.80
N TRP A 356 -2.99 -8.10 12.12
CA TRP A 356 -3.66 -7.10 12.95
C TRP A 356 -2.77 -6.52 14.04
N ARG A 357 -1.48 -6.50 13.82
CA ARG A 357 -0.56 -5.77 14.72
C ARG A 357 -0.78 -4.27 14.57
N GLY A 358 -1.81 -3.77 15.27
CA GLY A 358 -2.00 -2.37 15.61
C GLY A 358 -1.68 -1.33 14.54
N GLY A 359 -2.58 -1.13 13.60
CA GLY A 359 -2.85 0.17 12.95
C GLY A 359 -1.82 0.80 12.01
N HIS A 360 -0.66 0.18 11.76
CA HIS A 360 0.34 0.75 10.87
C HIS A 360 0.83 -0.28 9.85
N ALA A 361 1.05 0.21 8.62
CA ALA A 361 1.49 -0.50 7.45
C ALA A 361 2.56 -1.55 7.76
N HIS A 362 2.15 -2.79 7.86
CA HIS A 362 3.05 -3.92 7.96
C HIS A 362 3.16 -4.57 6.58
N SER A 363 3.85 -3.89 5.67
CA SER A 363 4.30 -4.55 4.45
C SER A 363 5.33 -5.61 4.83
N VAL A 364 5.25 -6.73 4.17
CA VAL A 364 6.24 -7.80 4.36
C VAL A 364 7.52 -7.40 3.62
N VAL A 365 8.64 -7.42 4.31
CA VAL A 365 9.95 -6.99 3.76
C VAL A 365 10.27 -7.68 2.42
N ALA A 366 9.92 -8.96 2.28
CA ALA A 366 10.13 -9.69 1.04
C ALA A 366 9.21 -9.20 -0.10
N ASP A 367 7.93 -8.91 0.18
CA ASP A 367 7.00 -8.34 -0.79
C ASP A 367 7.48 -6.97 -1.27
N GLU A 368 7.93 -6.11 -0.34
CA GLU A 368 8.51 -4.81 -0.67
C GLU A 368 9.77 -4.94 -1.54
N GLY A 369 10.61 -5.95 -1.26
CA GLY A 369 11.81 -6.20 -2.05
C GLY A 369 11.50 -6.58 -3.49
N VAL A 370 10.55 -7.50 -3.70
CA VAL A 370 10.06 -7.85 -5.05
C VAL A 370 9.44 -6.64 -5.73
N GLY A 371 8.55 -5.93 -5.02
CA GLY A 371 7.88 -4.75 -5.55
C GLY A 371 8.87 -3.68 -6.00
N ARG A 372 9.88 -3.36 -5.17
CA ARG A 372 10.93 -2.40 -5.50
C ARG A 372 11.74 -2.85 -6.72
N MET A 373 12.16 -4.13 -6.80
CA MET A 373 12.88 -4.64 -7.97
C MET A 373 12.06 -4.49 -9.26
N LEU A 374 10.78 -4.86 -9.25
CA LEU A 374 9.90 -4.73 -10.41
C LEU A 374 9.63 -3.27 -10.80
N LEU A 375 9.44 -2.38 -9.82
CA LEU A 375 9.26 -0.95 -10.04
C LEU A 375 10.51 -0.32 -10.69
N GLU A 376 11.69 -0.64 -10.19
CA GLU A 376 12.98 -0.13 -10.69
C GLU A 376 13.37 -0.73 -12.05
N LEU A 377 12.89 -1.93 -12.36
CA LEU A 377 13.00 -2.55 -13.68
C LEU A 377 11.87 -2.10 -14.64
N HIS A 378 11.01 -1.18 -14.20
CA HIS A 378 9.88 -0.61 -14.98
C HIS A 378 8.86 -1.64 -15.45
N GLN A 379 8.75 -2.79 -14.77
CA GLN A 379 7.84 -3.84 -15.20
C GLN A 379 6.43 -3.62 -14.61
N PRO A 380 5.36 -3.57 -15.44
CA PRO A 380 3.99 -3.61 -14.96
C PRO A 380 3.71 -4.95 -14.29
N PHE A 381 3.17 -4.90 -13.08
CA PHE A 381 2.77 -6.09 -12.33
C PHE A 381 1.52 -5.81 -11.51
N VAL A 382 0.88 -6.84 -11.02
CA VAL A 382 -0.17 -6.77 -10.00
C VAL A 382 0.26 -7.51 -8.75
N VAL A 383 -0.35 -7.16 -7.63
CA VAL A 383 -0.19 -7.90 -6.38
C VAL A 383 -1.44 -8.75 -6.16
N LEU A 384 -1.24 -10.03 -5.90
CA LEU A 384 -2.28 -11.00 -5.63
C LEU A 384 -2.24 -11.44 -4.17
N ASP A 385 -3.37 -11.80 -3.63
CA ASP A 385 -3.47 -12.50 -2.35
C ASP A 385 -3.56 -14.03 -2.54
N GLU A 386 -3.56 -14.77 -1.42
CA GLU A 386 -3.66 -16.23 -1.40
C GLU A 386 -4.94 -16.78 -2.06
N HIS A 387 -6.01 -15.97 -2.17
CA HIS A 387 -7.28 -16.41 -2.75
C HIS A 387 -7.37 -16.19 -4.26
N ALA A 388 -6.45 -15.40 -4.82
CA ALA A 388 -6.47 -15.07 -6.24
C ALA A 388 -6.06 -16.28 -7.12
N ALA A 389 -6.63 -16.34 -8.32
CA ALA A 389 -6.16 -17.24 -9.36
C ALA A 389 -4.89 -16.68 -10.02
N TRP A 390 -3.98 -17.56 -10.45
CA TRP A 390 -2.75 -17.17 -11.16
C TRP A 390 -2.91 -17.22 -12.69
N SER A 391 -4.07 -17.69 -13.18
CA SER A 391 -4.37 -17.72 -14.61
C SER A 391 -4.38 -16.33 -15.23
N GLY A 392 -3.90 -16.22 -16.46
CA GLY A 392 -3.82 -14.95 -17.18
C GLY A 392 -2.49 -14.21 -17.03
N PHE A 393 -1.59 -14.70 -16.16
CA PHE A 393 -0.22 -14.20 -16.06
C PHE A 393 0.76 -15.15 -16.73
N ASP A 394 1.87 -14.62 -17.22
CA ASP A 394 2.96 -15.42 -17.78
C ASP A 394 3.94 -15.85 -16.69
N LEU A 395 4.08 -15.02 -15.66
CA LEU A 395 5.05 -15.21 -14.61
C LEU A 395 4.47 -14.77 -13.26
N VAL A 396 4.72 -15.61 -12.25
CA VAL A 396 4.41 -15.33 -10.84
C VAL A 396 5.70 -15.26 -10.05
N VAL A 397 5.82 -14.26 -9.17
CA VAL A 397 6.93 -14.13 -8.22
C VAL A 397 6.43 -14.50 -6.82
N LEU A 398 7.11 -15.44 -6.18
CA LEU A 398 6.88 -15.90 -4.82
C LEU A 398 7.98 -15.35 -3.91
N PRO A 399 7.67 -14.46 -2.97
CA PRO A 399 8.66 -13.87 -2.04
C PRO A 399 9.29 -14.91 -1.11
N ASP A 400 10.42 -14.56 -0.48
CA ASP A 400 11.29 -15.46 0.31
C ASP A 400 10.56 -16.28 1.38
N SER A 401 9.52 -15.71 1.99
CA SER A 401 8.76 -16.31 3.10
C SER A 401 7.37 -16.80 2.69
N TYR A 402 7.11 -16.93 1.40
CA TYR A 402 5.84 -17.49 0.91
C TYR A 402 5.67 -18.93 1.40
N VAL A 403 4.49 -19.27 1.91
CA VAL A 403 4.21 -20.61 2.45
C VAL A 403 3.48 -21.47 1.41
N MET A 404 4.09 -22.60 1.06
CA MET A 404 3.53 -23.55 0.11
C MET A 404 2.51 -24.50 0.80
N THR A 405 1.35 -23.94 1.20
CA THR A 405 0.23 -24.72 1.71
C THR A 405 -0.27 -25.70 0.64
N PRO A 406 -1.04 -26.75 1.00
CA PRO A 406 -1.62 -27.68 0.01
C PRO A 406 -2.45 -26.95 -1.07
N ALA A 407 -3.18 -25.90 -0.71
CA ALA A 407 -3.94 -25.08 -1.66
C ALA A 407 -3.02 -24.29 -2.62
N ASN A 408 -1.96 -23.68 -2.10
CA ASN A 408 -0.98 -22.94 -2.89
C ASN A 408 -0.18 -23.88 -3.81
N LEU A 409 0.15 -25.09 -3.34
CA LEU A 409 0.79 -26.13 -4.15
C LEU A 409 -0.09 -26.56 -5.33
N ALA A 410 -1.39 -26.74 -5.11
CA ALA A 410 -2.33 -27.07 -6.18
C ALA A 410 -2.39 -25.95 -7.24
N LYS A 411 -2.42 -24.68 -6.81
CA LYS A 411 -2.35 -23.51 -7.73
C LYS A 411 -1.05 -23.49 -8.53
N ALA A 412 0.09 -23.68 -7.86
CA ALA A 412 1.40 -23.68 -8.51
C ALA A 412 1.50 -24.77 -9.58
N LYS A 413 1.04 -25.99 -9.26
CA LYS A 413 1.02 -27.11 -10.21
C LYS A 413 0.11 -26.82 -11.41
N THR A 414 -1.09 -26.31 -11.18
CA THR A 414 -2.03 -25.93 -12.27
C THR A 414 -1.43 -24.85 -13.14
N PHE A 415 -0.82 -23.83 -12.57
CA PHE A 415 -0.20 -22.73 -13.29
C PHE A 415 0.99 -23.19 -14.16
N LEU A 416 1.87 -24.03 -13.61
CA LEU A 416 3.00 -24.60 -14.36
C LEU A 416 2.53 -25.52 -15.47
N ALA A 417 1.51 -26.36 -15.24
CA ALA A 417 0.92 -27.24 -16.25
C ALA A 417 0.31 -26.44 -17.43
N ALA A 418 -0.21 -25.25 -17.15
CA ALA A 418 -0.72 -24.33 -18.17
C ALA A 418 0.39 -23.53 -18.90
N GLY A 419 1.67 -23.79 -18.63
CA GLY A 419 2.80 -23.09 -19.25
C GLY A 419 3.27 -21.84 -18.50
N GLY A 420 2.71 -21.56 -17.33
CA GLY A 420 3.14 -20.47 -16.46
C GLY A 420 4.56 -20.65 -15.92
N ARG A 421 5.14 -19.58 -15.43
CA ARG A 421 6.54 -19.54 -14.95
C ARG A 421 6.60 -18.94 -13.54
N ILE A 422 7.57 -19.38 -12.74
CA ILE A 422 7.73 -18.95 -11.36
C ILE A 422 9.15 -18.46 -11.11
N ILE A 423 9.29 -17.31 -10.46
CA ILE A 423 10.51 -16.91 -9.75
C ILE A 423 10.24 -17.01 -8.26
N ALA A 424 11.11 -17.69 -7.53
CA ALA A 424 10.97 -17.88 -6.09
C ALA A 424 12.33 -17.76 -5.40
N ALA A 425 12.29 -17.42 -4.11
CA ALA A 425 13.49 -17.33 -3.30
C ALA A 425 13.28 -17.91 -1.89
N GLY A 426 14.36 -18.21 -1.19
CA GLY A 426 14.31 -18.67 0.20
C GLY A 426 13.45 -19.92 0.39
N SER A 427 12.46 -19.86 1.30
CA SER A 427 11.59 -21.00 1.61
C SER A 427 10.38 -21.16 0.67
N ALA A 428 10.20 -20.28 -0.32
CA ALA A 428 8.95 -20.15 -1.07
C ALA A 428 8.51 -21.41 -1.84
N LEU A 429 9.41 -22.29 -2.24
CA LEU A 429 9.10 -23.56 -2.92
C LEU A 429 9.18 -24.78 -2.00
N LEU A 430 9.54 -24.60 -0.73
CA LEU A 430 9.66 -25.68 0.22
C LEU A 430 8.30 -26.08 0.78
N ASP A 431 8.22 -27.31 1.29
CA ASP A 431 7.07 -27.75 2.09
C ASP A 431 6.99 -26.95 3.41
N GLU A 432 5.86 -27.07 4.11
CA GLU A 432 5.61 -26.32 5.35
C GLU A 432 6.65 -26.57 6.44
N LYS A 433 7.37 -27.70 6.39
CA LYS A 433 8.44 -28.05 7.32
C LYS A 433 9.83 -27.61 6.84
N SER A 434 9.93 -27.11 5.61
CA SER A 434 11.18 -26.75 4.94
C SER A 434 12.19 -27.92 4.83
N GLU A 435 11.69 -29.14 4.70
CA GLU A 435 12.49 -30.37 4.60
C GLU A 435 12.78 -30.77 3.14
N LYS A 436 11.94 -30.37 2.19
CA LYS A 436 12.09 -30.69 0.77
C LYS A 436 11.38 -29.67 -0.11
N PHE A 437 11.71 -29.65 -1.38
CA PHE A 437 10.93 -28.91 -2.35
C PHE A 437 9.54 -29.53 -2.53
N ALA A 438 8.50 -28.72 -2.28
CA ALA A 438 7.11 -29.05 -2.63
C ALA A 438 6.86 -28.87 -4.14
N VAL A 439 7.57 -27.88 -4.74
CA VAL A 439 7.60 -27.64 -6.18
C VAL A 439 9.06 -27.74 -6.63
N ASP A 440 9.36 -28.71 -7.49
CA ASP A 440 10.71 -29.00 -7.97
C ASP A 440 11.25 -27.88 -8.89
N PRO A 441 12.31 -27.14 -8.51
CA PRO A 441 12.96 -26.15 -9.38
C PRO A 441 14.00 -26.78 -10.35
N GLY A 442 14.12 -28.08 -10.40
CA GLY A 442 15.19 -28.82 -11.06
C GLY A 442 16.45 -28.96 -10.19
N ALA A 443 16.27 -29.03 -8.88
CA ALA A 443 17.34 -29.19 -7.90
C ALA A 443 16.87 -29.98 -6.68
N LYS A 444 17.80 -30.59 -5.95
CA LYS A 444 17.57 -31.20 -4.63
C LYS A 444 17.89 -30.20 -3.54
N LEU A 445 17.12 -30.22 -2.45
CA LEU A 445 17.45 -29.54 -1.20
C LEU A 445 18.42 -30.43 -0.39
N LEU A 446 19.54 -29.83 0.04
CA LEU A 446 20.52 -30.53 0.89
C LEU A 446 20.40 -30.11 2.38
N GLY A 447 19.81 -28.94 2.65
CA GLY A 447 19.62 -28.41 3.99
C GLY A 447 19.81 -26.90 4.05
N ARG A 448 20.00 -26.36 5.26
CA ARG A 448 20.39 -24.96 5.46
C ARG A 448 21.91 -24.84 5.60
N SER A 449 22.46 -23.82 4.92
CA SER A 449 23.83 -23.41 5.13
C SER A 449 24.03 -22.86 6.55
N THR A 450 25.19 -23.12 7.13
CA THR A 450 25.63 -22.52 8.40
C THR A 450 26.37 -21.21 8.21
N ASN A 451 26.70 -20.84 6.95
CA ASN A 451 27.43 -19.61 6.65
C ASN A 451 26.52 -18.40 6.60
N ASP A 452 26.95 -17.29 7.21
CA ASP A 452 26.34 -15.96 7.14
C ASP A 452 27.42 -14.89 7.40
N PRO A 453 27.72 -13.99 6.42
CA PRO A 453 27.15 -13.94 5.07
C PRO A 453 27.72 -15.00 4.13
N ASP A 454 27.04 -15.15 2.99
CA ASP A 454 27.52 -15.83 1.81
C ASP A 454 27.91 -14.83 0.71
N TYR A 455 28.32 -15.37 -0.45
CA TYR A 455 28.71 -14.56 -1.60
C TYR A 455 28.12 -15.12 -2.90
N LEU A 456 27.47 -14.23 -3.68
CA LEU A 456 26.95 -14.50 -5.01
C LEU A 456 28.01 -14.26 -6.07
N MET A 457 28.01 -15.07 -7.11
CA MET A 457 28.86 -14.87 -8.30
C MET A 457 28.03 -14.99 -9.56
N ALA A 458 28.28 -14.07 -10.50
CA ALA A 458 27.69 -14.11 -11.83
C ALA A 458 28.15 -15.35 -12.62
N THR A 459 27.29 -15.76 -13.56
CA THR A 459 27.58 -16.82 -14.54
C THR A 459 27.34 -16.28 -15.96
N ALA A 460 27.60 -17.10 -16.96
CA ALA A 460 27.25 -16.76 -18.35
C ALA A 460 25.73 -16.56 -18.58
N LEU A 461 24.88 -16.98 -17.62
CA LEU A 461 23.44 -16.78 -17.64
C LEU A 461 22.99 -15.45 -17.02
N THR A 462 23.89 -14.69 -16.44
CA THR A 462 23.64 -13.41 -15.76
C THR A 462 24.54 -12.29 -16.28
N PRO A 463 24.55 -12.04 -17.60
CA PRO A 463 25.39 -11.01 -18.20
C PRO A 463 25.03 -9.59 -17.78
N GLU A 464 23.85 -9.39 -17.21
CA GLU A 464 23.39 -8.11 -16.65
C GLU A 464 24.16 -7.70 -15.39
N VAL A 465 24.72 -8.69 -14.67
CA VAL A 465 25.50 -8.41 -13.45
C VAL A 465 26.88 -7.89 -13.85
N ALA A 466 27.09 -6.60 -13.64
CA ALA A 466 28.31 -5.91 -14.07
C ALA A 466 29.58 -6.32 -13.31
N VAL A 467 29.45 -7.04 -12.19
CA VAL A 467 30.53 -7.44 -11.30
C VAL A 467 30.77 -8.94 -11.40
N GLN A 468 32.00 -9.35 -11.73
CA GLN A 468 32.41 -10.75 -11.80
C GLN A 468 33.02 -11.28 -10.48
N SER A 469 33.33 -10.41 -9.55
CA SER A 469 33.81 -10.77 -8.20
C SER A 469 32.67 -11.27 -7.33
N ALA A 470 33.01 -11.89 -6.20
CA ALA A 470 32.07 -12.34 -5.20
C ALA A 470 31.32 -11.15 -4.57
N ILE A 471 30.01 -11.21 -4.57
CA ILE A 471 29.10 -10.17 -4.06
C ILE A 471 28.50 -10.68 -2.76
N VAL A 472 28.77 -10.00 -1.65
CA VAL A 472 28.24 -10.39 -0.34
C VAL A 472 26.71 -10.37 -0.29
N ILE A 473 26.12 -11.40 0.33
CA ILE A 473 24.68 -11.47 0.63
C ILE A 473 24.48 -12.03 2.06
N PRO A 474 23.93 -11.24 2.99
CA PRO A 474 23.59 -11.68 4.33
C PRO A 474 22.27 -12.44 4.40
N GLY A 475 22.01 -13.11 5.54
CA GLY A 475 20.74 -13.73 5.87
C GLY A 475 20.68 -15.25 5.65
N GLY A 476 21.84 -15.85 5.32
CA GLY A 476 21.95 -17.30 5.11
C GLY A 476 21.24 -17.79 3.85
N CYS A 477 21.36 -19.09 3.57
CA CYS A 477 20.73 -19.70 2.40
C CYS A 477 20.36 -21.16 2.63
N TYR A 478 19.67 -21.74 1.66
CA TYR A 478 19.52 -23.17 1.51
C TYR A 478 20.62 -23.74 0.61
N GLU A 479 21.16 -24.90 0.97
CA GLU A 479 22.09 -25.64 0.12
C GLU A 479 21.32 -26.49 -0.86
N ILE A 480 21.68 -26.41 -2.15
CA ILE A 480 20.96 -27.09 -3.24
C ILE A 480 21.94 -27.78 -4.17
N GLU A 481 21.50 -28.87 -4.80
CA GLU A 481 22.23 -29.58 -5.84
C GLU A 481 21.40 -29.61 -7.13
N PRO A 482 21.88 -29.03 -8.24
CA PRO A 482 21.17 -29.06 -9.50
C PRO A 482 20.95 -30.48 -10.00
N THR A 483 19.77 -30.78 -10.52
CA THR A 483 19.43 -32.06 -11.18
C THR A 483 19.20 -31.87 -12.67
N THR A 484 18.23 -31.05 -13.03
CA THR A 484 17.87 -30.72 -14.42
C THR A 484 18.05 -29.21 -14.71
N ALA A 485 18.13 -28.37 -13.68
CA ALA A 485 18.30 -26.95 -13.83
C ALA A 485 19.76 -26.56 -14.10
N ARG A 486 19.94 -25.43 -14.79
CA ARG A 486 21.25 -24.79 -14.97
C ARG A 486 21.57 -23.87 -13.79
N VAL A 487 22.83 -23.66 -13.51
CA VAL A 487 23.28 -22.72 -12.46
C VAL A 487 23.13 -21.29 -12.98
N LEU A 488 22.22 -20.52 -12.36
CA LEU A 488 21.98 -19.12 -12.66
C LEU A 488 22.98 -18.22 -11.94
N ALA A 489 23.27 -18.52 -10.68
CA ALA A 489 24.31 -17.85 -9.89
C ALA A 489 25.08 -18.86 -9.06
N GLU A 490 26.41 -18.71 -9.02
CA GLU A 490 27.28 -19.51 -8.16
C GLU A 490 27.35 -18.91 -6.74
N ARG A 491 27.77 -19.72 -5.79
CA ARG A 491 27.99 -19.32 -4.39
C ARG A 491 29.41 -19.64 -3.96
N ARG A 492 29.97 -18.74 -3.12
CA ARG A 492 31.09 -19.03 -2.26
C ARG A 492 30.68 -18.83 -0.82
N ALA A 493 31.16 -19.69 0.07
CA ALA A 493 31.00 -19.50 1.50
C ALA A 493 32.05 -18.52 2.04
N SER A 494 31.73 -17.86 3.14
CA SER A 494 32.75 -17.17 3.93
C SER A 494 33.75 -18.19 4.55
N TYR A 495 34.98 -17.76 4.85
CA TYR A 495 35.95 -18.63 5.56
C TYR A 495 35.38 -19.11 6.90
N PHE A 496 34.67 -18.25 7.62
CA PHE A 496 34.02 -18.52 8.91
C PHE A 496 32.94 -17.48 9.17
N ASN A 497 32.02 -17.79 10.06
CA ASN A 497 31.07 -16.80 10.58
C ASN A 497 31.80 -15.94 11.62
N ARG A 498 31.59 -14.61 11.54
CA ARG A 498 32.21 -13.68 12.46
C ARG A 498 31.74 -13.90 13.90
N THR A 499 32.69 -14.01 14.79
CA THR A 499 32.51 -13.95 16.25
C THR A 499 33.48 -12.95 16.83
N TRP A 500 33.41 -12.68 18.14
CA TRP A 500 34.38 -11.85 18.82
C TRP A 500 35.81 -12.49 18.84
N GLU A 501 35.90 -13.81 18.77
CA GLU A 501 37.18 -14.57 18.72
C GLU A 501 37.70 -14.74 17.29
N HIS A 502 36.77 -14.84 16.32
CA HIS A 502 37.10 -15.09 14.93
C HIS A 502 36.52 -13.98 14.06
N TYR A 503 37.35 -13.07 13.61
CA TYR A 503 36.96 -11.96 12.77
C TYR A 503 38.01 -11.58 11.75
N CYS A 504 37.60 -10.91 10.69
CA CYS A 504 38.47 -10.32 9.69
C CYS A 504 37.84 -9.01 9.29
N SER A 505 38.63 -7.90 9.30
CA SER A 505 38.11 -6.57 8.99
C SER A 505 37.01 -6.12 9.96
N HIS A 506 36.27 -5.07 9.58
CA HIS A 506 35.25 -4.42 10.41
C HIS A 506 33.86 -5.08 10.28
N GLN A 507 33.59 -5.83 9.22
CA GLN A 507 32.25 -6.33 8.90
C GLN A 507 32.14 -7.85 9.02
N HIS A 508 32.72 -8.60 8.08
CA HIS A 508 32.57 -10.04 7.97
C HIS A 508 33.82 -10.67 7.36
N ALA A 509 33.94 -11.98 7.47
CA ALA A 509 35.03 -12.71 6.83
C ALA A 509 34.90 -12.68 5.31
N PRO A 510 36.00 -12.66 4.54
CA PRO A 510 35.94 -12.70 3.09
C PRO A 510 35.46 -14.07 2.58
N ASP A 511 35.17 -14.12 1.27
CA ASP A 511 34.82 -15.35 0.57
C ASP A 511 35.99 -16.31 0.53
N ALA A 512 35.75 -17.57 0.84
CA ALA A 512 36.70 -18.63 0.63
C ALA A 512 36.79 -18.97 -0.89
N PRO A 513 37.97 -19.27 -1.44
CA PRO A 513 38.11 -19.55 -2.88
C PRO A 513 37.38 -20.83 -3.34
N ARG A 514 36.84 -21.59 -2.40
CA ARG A 514 36.11 -22.82 -2.65
C ARG A 514 34.68 -22.52 -3.08
N ARG A 515 34.26 -22.99 -4.25
CA ARG A 515 32.87 -23.07 -4.63
C ARG A 515 32.14 -24.09 -3.77
N VAL A 516 30.88 -23.75 -3.43
CA VAL A 516 29.97 -24.62 -2.70
C VAL A 516 28.71 -24.84 -3.53
N SER A 517 27.58 -25.18 -2.92
CA SER A 517 26.30 -25.31 -3.64
C SER A 517 25.93 -24.02 -4.40
N PRO A 518 25.19 -24.07 -5.53
CA PRO A 518 24.76 -22.87 -6.24
C PRO A 518 23.93 -21.92 -5.37
N ALA A 519 24.02 -20.63 -5.69
CA ALA A 519 23.16 -19.60 -5.11
C ALA A 519 21.78 -19.52 -5.77
N ALA A 520 21.72 -19.84 -7.08
CA ALA A 520 20.47 -19.85 -7.83
C ALA A 520 20.53 -20.84 -8.99
N VAL A 521 19.35 -21.38 -9.33
CA VAL A 521 19.18 -22.31 -10.46
C VAL A 521 18.04 -21.84 -11.39
N LEU A 522 18.17 -22.20 -12.67
CA LEU A 522 17.23 -21.91 -13.72
C LEU A 522 16.80 -23.19 -14.43
N GLY A 523 15.57 -23.62 -14.13
CA GLY A 523 14.87 -24.68 -14.84
C GLY A 523 14.10 -24.16 -16.06
N LYS A 524 13.31 -25.02 -16.69
CA LYS A 524 12.49 -24.64 -17.86
C LYS A 524 11.44 -23.56 -17.54
N GLN A 525 10.81 -23.63 -16.40
CA GLN A 525 9.70 -22.75 -15.99
C GLN A 525 9.93 -22.08 -14.63
N ILE A 526 10.98 -22.44 -13.91
CA ILE A 526 11.25 -21.95 -12.56
C ILE A 526 12.67 -21.44 -12.45
N ALA A 527 12.84 -20.23 -11.93
CA ALA A 527 14.08 -19.72 -11.38
C ALA A 527 13.97 -19.68 -9.85
N TYR A 528 14.95 -20.28 -9.18
CA TYR A 528 14.95 -20.34 -7.72
C TYR A 528 16.27 -19.78 -7.17
N PHE A 529 16.14 -18.83 -6.24
CA PHE A 529 17.25 -18.25 -5.47
C PHE A 529 17.28 -18.87 -4.07
N ALA A 530 18.41 -19.46 -3.72
CA ALA A 530 18.55 -20.17 -2.45
C ALA A 530 18.63 -19.24 -1.22
N HIS A 531 18.99 -17.96 -1.42
CA HIS A 531 19.01 -16.91 -0.41
C HIS A 531 17.64 -16.20 -0.31
N ASN A 532 17.44 -15.46 0.79
CA ASN A 532 16.33 -14.52 0.95
C ASN A 532 16.62 -13.23 0.14
N LEU A 533 16.70 -13.38 -1.19
CA LEU A 533 17.15 -12.33 -2.12
C LEU A 533 16.35 -11.05 -1.99
N PHE A 534 15.03 -11.18 -1.88
CA PHE A 534 14.11 -10.04 -1.88
C PHE A 534 14.18 -9.26 -0.57
N SER A 535 14.18 -9.96 0.58
CA SER A 535 14.39 -9.33 1.89
C SER A 535 15.77 -8.67 1.99
N ALA A 536 16.82 -9.32 1.46
CA ALA A 536 18.15 -8.74 1.40
C ALA A 536 18.18 -7.46 0.54
N TYR A 537 17.47 -7.46 -0.61
CA TYR A 537 17.36 -6.26 -1.44
C TYR A 537 16.68 -5.11 -0.71
N ARG A 538 15.56 -5.38 -0.06
CA ARG A 538 14.83 -4.35 0.69
C ARG A 538 15.65 -3.77 1.84
N THR A 539 16.43 -4.61 2.52
CA THR A 539 17.21 -4.24 3.71
C THR A 539 18.49 -3.51 3.36
N TYR A 540 19.24 -4.01 2.37
CA TYR A 540 20.58 -3.52 2.07
C TYR A 540 20.66 -2.62 0.83
N GLY A 541 19.63 -2.64 -0.04
CA GLY A 541 19.58 -1.79 -1.23
C GLY A 541 20.66 -2.07 -2.27
N GLN A 542 21.26 -3.29 -2.29
CA GLN A 542 22.36 -3.63 -3.21
C GLN A 542 21.83 -3.83 -4.64
N PRO A 543 22.10 -2.92 -5.60
CA PRO A 543 21.53 -3.00 -6.95
C PRO A 543 21.85 -4.29 -7.69
N LEU A 544 23.01 -4.91 -7.41
CA LEU A 544 23.43 -6.15 -8.06
C LEU A 544 22.48 -7.32 -7.80
N TYR A 545 21.76 -7.33 -6.68
CA TYR A 545 20.73 -8.37 -6.44
C TYR A 545 19.57 -8.24 -7.41
N ARG A 546 19.19 -7.01 -7.78
CA ARG A 546 18.19 -6.75 -8.82
C ARG A 546 18.64 -7.23 -10.19
N ASP A 547 19.93 -7.14 -10.50
CA ASP A 547 20.47 -7.60 -11.79
C ASP A 547 20.36 -9.12 -11.93
N PHE A 548 20.60 -9.91 -10.87
CA PHE A 548 20.31 -11.35 -10.86
C PHE A 548 18.83 -11.66 -11.10
N PHE A 549 17.94 -10.89 -10.46
CA PHE A 549 16.51 -11.03 -10.68
C PHE A 549 16.09 -10.65 -12.10
N ALA A 550 16.67 -9.60 -12.68
CA ALA A 550 16.45 -9.18 -14.06
C ALA A 550 16.86 -10.27 -15.06
N ALA A 551 17.99 -10.93 -14.83
CA ALA A 551 18.44 -12.06 -15.64
C ALA A 551 17.43 -13.23 -15.59
N ALA A 552 16.96 -13.59 -14.40
CA ALA A 552 15.93 -14.62 -14.23
C ALA A 552 14.63 -14.27 -14.98
N LEU A 553 14.18 -13.01 -14.88
CA LEU A 553 13.02 -12.49 -15.63
C LEU A 553 13.20 -12.65 -17.14
N ARG A 554 14.33 -12.19 -17.67
CA ARG A 554 14.62 -12.28 -19.12
C ARG A 554 14.62 -13.72 -19.60
N HIS A 555 15.31 -14.61 -18.91
CA HIS A 555 15.36 -16.02 -19.30
C HIS A 555 13.98 -16.66 -19.31
N LEU A 556 13.18 -16.46 -18.27
CA LEU A 556 11.86 -17.05 -18.19
C LEU A 556 10.86 -16.42 -19.17
N LEU A 557 11.01 -15.15 -19.53
CA LEU A 557 10.14 -14.47 -20.50
C LEU A 557 10.65 -14.53 -21.94
N GLY A 558 11.61 -15.41 -22.23
CA GLY A 558 12.08 -15.66 -23.60
C GLY A 558 13.00 -14.57 -24.17
N GLY A 559 13.77 -13.89 -23.32
CA GLY A 559 14.75 -12.86 -23.70
C GLY A 559 14.19 -11.44 -23.79
N ALA A 560 12.86 -11.28 -23.64
CA ALA A 560 12.19 -10.01 -23.90
C ALA A 560 11.28 -9.62 -22.73
N LEU A 561 11.52 -8.45 -22.10
CA LEU A 561 10.70 -7.94 -21.01
C LEU A 561 9.41 -7.25 -21.54
N PRO A 562 8.31 -7.26 -20.76
CA PRO A 562 7.08 -6.50 -21.07
C PRO A 562 7.33 -5.04 -21.40
N VAL A 563 8.26 -4.41 -20.69
CA VAL A 563 8.69 -3.03 -20.93
C VAL A 563 10.20 -2.97 -21.04
N GLU A 564 10.68 -2.27 -22.06
CA GLU A 564 12.10 -1.89 -22.24
C GLU A 564 12.17 -0.36 -22.39
N THR A 565 13.08 0.29 -21.65
CA THR A 565 13.19 1.74 -21.62
C THR A 565 14.59 2.18 -21.19
N ASN A 566 14.94 3.44 -21.48
CA ASN A 566 16.10 4.13 -20.92
C ASN A 566 15.74 5.01 -19.70
N LEU A 567 14.55 4.85 -19.16
CA LEU A 567 14.14 5.56 -17.96
C LEU A 567 15.06 5.18 -16.77
N PRO A 568 15.54 6.14 -15.96
CA PRO A 568 16.31 5.83 -14.75
C PRO A 568 15.55 4.93 -13.78
N SER A 569 16.25 4.14 -12.97
CA SER A 569 15.63 3.21 -11.99
C SER A 569 14.69 3.88 -10.98
N THR A 570 14.80 5.19 -10.76
CA THR A 570 13.85 5.99 -9.98
C THR A 570 12.57 6.35 -10.74
N GLY A 571 12.55 6.17 -12.07
CA GLY A 571 11.34 6.32 -12.86
C GLY A 571 10.41 5.11 -12.72
N ARG A 572 9.17 5.27 -13.13
CA ARG A 572 8.14 4.22 -13.07
C ARG A 572 7.34 4.22 -14.36
N ILE A 573 7.01 3.03 -14.86
CA ILE A 573 6.06 2.85 -15.96
C ILE A 573 4.94 1.94 -15.50
N ASN A 574 3.71 2.33 -15.80
CA ASN A 574 2.53 1.47 -15.67
C ASN A 574 1.66 1.60 -16.90
N VAL A 575 0.94 0.55 -17.23
CA VAL A 575 0.03 0.53 -18.38
C VAL A 575 -1.35 0.11 -17.94
N LEU A 576 -2.35 0.93 -18.27
CA LEU A 576 -3.75 0.71 -17.98
C LEU A 576 -4.55 0.61 -19.28
N GLU A 577 -5.60 -0.18 -19.31
CA GLU A 577 -6.51 -0.31 -20.44
C GLU A 577 -7.86 0.35 -20.13
N GLN A 578 -8.32 1.22 -21.01
CA GLN A 578 -9.71 1.65 -21.09
C GLN A 578 -10.39 0.93 -22.27
N LYS A 579 -11.00 -0.21 -21.95
CA LYS A 579 -11.54 -1.11 -22.97
C LYS A 579 -12.67 -0.48 -23.79
N ALA A 580 -13.53 0.31 -23.14
CA ALA A 580 -14.65 1.00 -23.81
C ALA A 580 -14.15 2.01 -24.84
N GLU A 581 -13.05 2.71 -24.50
CA GLU A 581 -12.40 3.71 -25.34
C GLU A 581 -11.41 3.10 -26.37
N ARG A 582 -11.23 1.77 -26.33
CA ARG A 582 -10.32 1.02 -27.20
C ARG A 582 -8.89 1.57 -27.17
N ARG A 583 -8.37 1.86 -25.97
CA ARG A 583 -7.02 2.40 -25.78
C ARG A 583 -6.31 1.82 -24.57
N TYR A 584 -5.00 1.76 -24.66
CA TYR A 584 -4.12 1.70 -23.51
C TYR A 584 -3.66 3.10 -23.13
N VAL A 585 -3.35 3.31 -21.88
CA VAL A 585 -2.69 4.51 -21.39
C VAL A 585 -1.42 4.09 -20.69
N ALA A 586 -0.28 4.47 -21.26
CA ALA A 586 1.01 4.29 -20.62
C ALA A 586 1.32 5.52 -19.76
N HIS A 587 1.55 5.29 -18.47
CA HIS A 587 1.89 6.31 -17.49
C HIS A 587 3.38 6.26 -17.21
N LEU A 588 4.09 7.35 -17.44
CA LEU A 588 5.49 7.54 -17.11
C LEU A 588 5.58 8.48 -15.90
N LEU A 589 6.26 8.05 -14.86
CA LEU A 589 6.50 8.84 -13.64
C LEU A 589 8.00 8.99 -13.44
N PHE A 590 8.43 10.18 -13.03
CA PHE A 590 9.81 10.40 -12.63
C PHE A 590 9.90 11.47 -11.56
N ALA A 591 10.55 11.15 -10.46
CA ALA A 591 11.06 12.09 -9.47
C ALA A 591 12.27 11.48 -8.77
N VAL A 592 13.09 12.34 -8.19
CA VAL A 592 14.22 11.95 -7.34
C VAL A 592 13.84 12.26 -5.91
N THR A 593 13.86 11.25 -5.05
CA THR A 593 13.67 11.44 -3.61
C THR A 593 14.99 11.75 -2.93
N SER A 594 14.95 12.56 -1.88
CA SER A 594 16.10 12.89 -1.04
C SER A 594 15.76 12.62 0.43
N ASN A 595 16.65 11.96 1.14
CA ASN A 595 16.57 11.86 2.60
C ASN A 595 16.99 13.18 3.22
N ARG A 596 16.07 13.83 3.96
CA ARG A 596 16.35 15.15 4.59
C ARG A 596 16.43 15.07 6.11
N GLY A 597 16.07 13.96 6.70
CA GLY A 597 16.11 13.81 8.14
C GLY A 597 15.60 12.46 8.60
N MET A 598 15.53 12.31 9.91
CA MET A 598 14.92 11.15 10.56
C MET A 598 13.80 11.63 11.50
N PHE A 599 12.64 11.04 11.35
CA PHE A 599 11.51 11.26 12.24
C PHE A 599 11.06 9.92 12.84
N ARG A 600 11.06 9.81 14.17
CA ARG A 600 10.72 8.58 14.89
C ARG A 600 11.49 7.34 14.40
N GLY A 601 12.80 7.51 14.15
CA GLY A 601 13.67 6.43 13.67
C GLY A 601 13.49 6.02 12.21
N GLN A 602 12.65 6.72 11.45
CA GLN A 602 12.42 6.46 10.03
C GLN A 602 12.92 7.62 9.17
N ASN A 603 13.42 7.31 7.98
CA ASN A 603 13.88 8.31 7.04
C ASN A 603 12.73 9.16 6.54
N VAL A 604 12.93 10.49 6.52
CA VAL A 604 12.03 11.45 5.87
C VAL A 604 12.48 11.61 4.42
N GLU A 605 11.80 10.91 3.52
CA GLU A 605 12.03 11.01 2.08
C GLU A 605 11.16 12.11 1.49
N ILE A 606 11.76 13.08 0.81
CA ILE A 606 11.03 14.16 0.16
C ILE A 606 11.32 14.23 -1.33
N ILE A 607 10.36 14.73 -2.10
CA ILE A 607 10.54 15.22 -3.47
C ILE A 607 10.51 16.73 -3.37
N GLU A 608 11.66 17.36 -3.58
CA GLU A 608 11.80 18.81 -3.49
C GLU A 608 11.63 19.48 -4.85
N ASP A 609 12.27 18.91 -5.87
CA ASP A 609 12.29 19.44 -7.22
C ASP A 609 11.84 18.40 -8.24
N LEU A 610 11.29 18.88 -9.36
CA LEU A 610 10.95 18.06 -10.51
C LEU A 610 11.97 18.31 -11.62
N VAL A 611 12.82 17.32 -11.85
CA VAL A 611 13.82 17.35 -12.91
C VAL A 611 13.19 16.86 -14.22
N PRO A 612 13.22 17.64 -15.30
CA PRO A 612 12.68 17.19 -16.58
C PRO A 612 13.56 16.09 -17.19
N LEU A 613 12.92 15.01 -17.63
CA LEU A 613 13.54 14.00 -18.49
C LEU A 613 13.29 14.31 -19.95
N ARG A 614 14.25 13.97 -20.81
CA ARG A 614 14.17 14.11 -22.26
C ARG A 614 14.44 12.79 -22.94
N ASP A 615 13.88 12.64 -24.14
CA ASP A 615 14.13 11.54 -25.07
C ASP A 615 13.97 10.15 -24.42
N THR A 616 12.88 10.00 -23.64
CA THR A 616 12.55 8.74 -22.98
C THR A 616 12.00 7.75 -23.99
N ARG A 617 12.79 6.76 -24.34
CA ARG A 617 12.39 5.65 -25.23
C ARG A 617 11.61 4.62 -24.43
N VAL A 618 10.51 4.16 -25.01
CA VAL A 618 9.65 3.14 -24.39
C VAL A 618 9.24 2.13 -25.43
N ARG A 619 9.54 0.87 -25.19
CA ARG A 619 9.01 -0.28 -25.93
C ARG A 619 8.08 -1.05 -25.03
N LEU A 620 6.84 -1.24 -25.46
CA LEU A 620 5.79 -1.96 -24.74
C LEU A 620 5.36 -3.19 -25.54
N ARG A 621 5.28 -4.34 -24.87
CA ARG A 621 4.63 -5.54 -25.42
C ARG A 621 3.17 -5.57 -24.96
N LEU A 622 2.27 -5.52 -25.93
CA LEU A 622 0.84 -5.34 -25.72
C LEU A 622 0.03 -6.42 -26.44
N PRO A 623 -1.11 -6.85 -25.88
CA PRO A 623 -1.94 -7.90 -26.49
C PRO A 623 -2.59 -7.50 -27.82
N ARG A 624 -2.75 -6.19 -28.07
CA ARG A 624 -3.43 -5.65 -29.27
C ARG A 624 -2.49 -4.78 -30.08
N THR A 625 -2.67 -4.79 -31.39
CA THR A 625 -1.92 -3.92 -32.31
C THR A 625 -2.30 -2.46 -32.10
N VAL A 626 -1.31 -1.63 -31.80
CA VAL A 626 -1.45 -0.19 -31.64
C VAL A 626 -1.49 0.49 -33.01
N LYS A 627 -2.46 1.39 -33.21
CA LYS A 627 -2.71 2.15 -34.46
C LYS A 627 -2.37 3.63 -34.34
N SER A 628 -2.37 4.16 -33.10
CA SER A 628 -2.01 5.56 -32.86
C SER A 628 -1.33 5.72 -31.53
N VAL A 629 -0.39 6.66 -31.45
CA VAL A 629 0.33 7.04 -30.24
C VAL A 629 0.29 8.55 -30.09
N ARG A 630 -0.13 9.06 -28.92
CA ARG A 630 -0.15 10.50 -28.68
C ARG A 630 0.06 10.85 -27.20
N LEU A 631 0.64 12.01 -26.95
CA LEU A 631 0.71 12.59 -25.60
C LEU A 631 -0.66 13.07 -25.16
N VAL A 632 -1.02 12.81 -23.92
CA VAL A 632 -2.29 13.30 -23.33
C VAL A 632 -2.02 13.86 -21.94
N PRO A 633 -2.80 14.88 -21.49
CA PRO A 633 -4.00 15.45 -22.10
C PRO A 633 -3.74 16.44 -23.25
N ASP A 634 -2.54 17.02 -23.36
CA ASP A 634 -2.24 18.17 -24.23
C ASP A 634 -1.96 17.81 -25.70
N GLY A 635 -2.11 16.55 -26.04
CA GLY A 635 -2.36 15.98 -27.33
C GLY A 635 -1.45 16.30 -28.53
N GLY A 636 -0.19 15.83 -28.57
CA GLY A 636 0.58 15.71 -29.81
C GLY A 636 0.68 14.26 -30.26
N ALA A 637 0.49 13.98 -31.56
CA ALA A 637 0.83 12.68 -32.11
C ALA A 637 2.33 12.42 -31.94
N LEU A 638 2.69 11.20 -31.54
CA LEU A 638 4.08 10.77 -31.47
C LEU A 638 4.40 9.82 -32.62
N PRO A 639 5.55 9.97 -33.28
CA PRO A 639 6.11 8.93 -34.14
C PRO A 639 6.29 7.63 -33.33
N PHE A 640 5.95 6.51 -33.96
CA PHE A 640 6.10 5.20 -33.32
C PHE A 640 6.45 4.12 -34.33
N THR A 641 7.06 3.05 -33.85
CA THR A 641 7.29 1.82 -34.60
C THR A 641 6.36 0.73 -34.08
N ALA A 642 5.52 0.20 -34.95
CA ALA A 642 4.70 -0.96 -34.65
C ALA A 642 5.55 -2.24 -34.75
N HIS A 643 5.42 -3.14 -33.80
CA HIS A 643 6.00 -4.47 -33.78
C HIS A 643 4.89 -5.52 -33.71
N ALA A 644 5.19 -6.76 -34.10
CA ALA A 644 4.23 -7.86 -34.03
C ALA A 644 3.68 -8.10 -32.60
N ASP A 645 4.48 -7.78 -31.59
CA ASP A 645 4.18 -7.97 -30.17
C ASP A 645 3.95 -6.67 -29.39
N GLY A 646 3.89 -5.50 -30.08
CA GLY A 646 3.71 -4.24 -29.36
C GLY A 646 4.11 -2.99 -30.14
N VAL A 647 4.60 -1.98 -29.43
CA VAL A 647 4.89 -0.65 -29.95
C VAL A 647 6.14 -0.04 -29.30
N GLU A 648 6.88 0.76 -30.08
CA GLU A 648 8.02 1.55 -29.60
C GLU A 648 7.82 3.03 -29.97
N PHE A 649 8.06 3.92 -29.01
CA PHE A 649 7.95 5.37 -29.17
C PHE A 649 8.94 6.10 -28.25
N THR A 650 9.14 7.40 -28.51
CA THR A 650 9.97 8.27 -27.67
C THR A 650 9.14 9.44 -27.16
N VAL A 651 9.14 9.64 -25.84
CA VAL A 651 8.57 10.83 -25.20
C VAL A 651 9.63 11.92 -25.19
N PRO A 652 9.41 13.07 -25.88
CA PRO A 652 10.45 14.08 -26.08
C PRO A 652 10.85 14.77 -24.77
N GLY A 653 9.92 14.91 -23.84
CA GLY A 653 10.22 15.45 -22.52
C GLY A 653 9.01 15.47 -21.60
N PHE A 654 9.25 15.29 -20.29
CA PHE A 654 8.20 15.41 -19.26
C PHE A 654 8.79 15.69 -17.88
N THR A 655 7.94 16.15 -16.98
CA THR A 655 8.23 16.29 -15.54
C THR A 655 7.14 15.58 -14.74
N ALA A 656 7.49 15.00 -13.61
CA ALA A 656 6.62 14.27 -12.69
C ALA A 656 5.83 13.14 -13.35
N HIS A 657 4.80 13.43 -14.16
CA HIS A 657 3.88 12.45 -14.70
C HIS A 657 3.44 12.80 -16.12
N GLN A 658 3.72 11.92 -17.07
CA GLN A 658 3.25 11.98 -18.46
C GLN A 658 2.41 10.75 -18.79
N MET A 659 1.31 10.97 -19.49
CA MET A 659 0.49 9.91 -20.06
C MET A 659 0.67 9.86 -21.58
N VAL A 660 0.67 8.63 -22.11
CA VAL A 660 0.71 8.35 -23.55
C VAL A 660 -0.47 7.45 -23.89
N GLU A 661 -1.38 7.95 -24.71
CA GLU A 661 -2.51 7.18 -25.23
C GLU A 661 -2.05 6.33 -26.41
N LEU A 662 -2.43 5.05 -26.40
CA LEU A 662 -2.13 4.05 -27.42
C LEU A 662 -3.45 3.48 -27.91
N GLY A 663 -3.98 4.02 -29.03
CA GLY A 663 -5.23 3.58 -29.63
C GLY A 663 -5.05 2.26 -30.40
N TYR A 664 -6.02 1.31 -30.27
CA TYR A 664 -5.98 0.00 -30.93
C TYR A 664 -7.26 -0.38 -31.68
#